data_6147b346919684c51bbf65f8527a05da
#
_entry.id   6147b346919684c51bbf65f8527a05da
#
_cell.length_a   1.000
_cell.length_b   1.000
_cell.length_c   1.000
_cell.angle_alpha   90.00
_cell.angle_beta   90.00
_cell.angle_gamma   90.00
#
_symmetry.space_group_name_H-M   'P 1'
#
loop_
_entity.id
_entity.type
_entity.pdbx_description
1 polymer ?
#
loop_
_entity_poly.entity_id
_entity_poly.type
_entity_poly.pdbx_seq_one_letter_code
_entity_poly.pdbx_strand_id
1 'polypeptide(L)'
;MSKLVIVESPTKVKTVKKYLGQGYNVTASMGHVRDLPAAKLSVDIKNDFAPKYAVIKGKEKLVKELKNMVAESDGVYLATDPDREGEAISWHLATLLGLDMNAANRITFNEITKTGIENGMKNPRSIDMNLVNAQQARRILDRLVGYKLSPFISQKIRRGLSAGRVQSVAVRLIVDRENEIRAFVPEEYWTLDAKFTAPSRKTFSASFYGDETGKVKITNKEQADAYLARLDNAKYSVTSVKKGTRKKNPAPPFITSTLQQEASRRMGFQAQRTMRAAQELYEGVDIAGIGTTGLITYMRTDSLRISEEARAATNSFILETYGEKYLPEKPRYFKSRSNAQDGHEAIRPTNPALTPDRVRGSLTSDQYKLYTLIWKRFVASLMATCIQNTVKAEIDAVTEGVDGYCRFTAAGYSIKFDGFTVLYEESTDDEDVEAEGKLPELNTGDKLKLKDLKGNQHFTQPPARYTEASLIKALEENGIGRPSTYATIITTIVKREYVKRQQKQLYPTELGEAITKLLKEKFSKIVNTKFTAGMETKLDEVGEGKEDYIAMLHEFYDEFDKNLQKVKTEMKDVKIQLDEDVTDIPCEKCGRMMVIKVGRYGKFLACPGYPECKNAKPLVTKTNAKCPKCGGEVIERKSKRGFPFFGCSNWPECDFMTWDKPTDETCPKCGKSLFKRRGGLIVCLDENCGYERKA
;
A
#
# COMPACT_ATOMS: atom_id res chain seq x y z
N MET A 1 -9.40 15.61 -43.56
CA MET A 1 -10.00 15.28 -42.27
C MET A 1 -8.86 15.00 -41.29
N SER A 2 -9.09 14.93 -39.98
CA SER A 2 -8.04 14.65 -38.97
C SER A 2 -8.07 13.20 -38.50
N LYS A 3 -6.93 12.66 -38.05
CA LYS A 3 -6.88 11.31 -37.44
C LYS A 3 -7.40 11.40 -36.03
N LEU A 4 -8.20 10.42 -35.60
CA LEU A 4 -8.73 10.29 -34.24
C LEU A 4 -7.79 9.54 -33.35
N VAL A 5 -7.49 10.06 -32.15
CA VAL A 5 -6.71 9.39 -31.10
C VAL A 5 -7.59 9.22 -29.86
N ILE A 6 -7.81 7.97 -29.43
CA ILE A 6 -8.64 7.66 -28.28
C ILE A 6 -7.74 7.25 -27.11
N VAL A 7 -7.73 8.05 -26.04
CA VAL A 7 -7.02 7.81 -24.78
C VAL A 7 -8.00 7.38 -23.67
N GLU A 8 -7.52 7.02 -22.47
CA GLU A 8 -8.39 6.55 -21.38
C GLU A 8 -9.07 7.68 -20.60
N SER A 9 -8.36 8.79 -20.38
CA SER A 9 -8.80 9.83 -19.45
C SER A 9 -8.80 11.23 -20.07
N PRO A 10 -9.66 12.16 -19.59
CA PRO A 10 -9.69 13.55 -20.04
C PRO A 10 -8.39 14.31 -19.79
N THR A 11 -7.64 13.95 -18.74
CA THR A 11 -6.35 14.56 -18.42
C THR A 11 -5.35 14.28 -19.53
N LYS A 12 -5.26 13.02 -19.97
CA LYS A 12 -4.41 12.63 -21.11
C LYS A 12 -4.78 13.36 -22.40
N VAL A 13 -6.07 13.61 -22.64
CA VAL A 13 -6.51 14.35 -23.85
C VAL A 13 -5.77 15.68 -23.96
N LYS A 14 -5.71 16.46 -22.87
CA LYS A 14 -5.05 17.78 -22.86
C LYS A 14 -3.57 17.67 -23.21
N THR A 15 -2.87 16.74 -22.55
CA THR A 15 -1.43 16.55 -22.71
C THR A 15 -1.08 16.02 -24.11
N VAL A 16 -1.79 14.97 -24.57
CA VAL A 16 -1.53 14.34 -25.87
C VAL A 16 -1.87 15.30 -27.01
N LYS A 17 -3.00 16.01 -26.95
CA LYS A 17 -3.40 17.01 -27.96
C LYS A 17 -2.36 18.11 -28.10
N LYS A 18 -1.76 18.59 -27.02
CA LYS A 18 -0.70 19.60 -27.04
C LYS A 18 0.48 19.18 -27.91
N TYR A 19 0.89 17.91 -27.84
CA TYR A 19 2.07 17.42 -28.54
C TYR A 19 1.81 16.90 -29.96
N LEU A 20 0.59 16.42 -30.24
CA LEU A 20 0.23 15.94 -31.59
C LEU A 20 -0.11 17.03 -32.58
N GLY A 21 -0.56 18.22 -32.11
CA GLY A 21 -0.89 19.36 -32.98
C GLY A 21 -2.21 19.22 -33.75
N GLN A 22 -2.38 20.04 -34.82
CA GLN A 22 -3.66 20.24 -35.52
C GLN A 22 -4.12 19.04 -36.38
N GLY A 23 -3.24 18.12 -36.77
CA GLY A 23 -3.57 16.96 -37.60
C GLY A 23 -4.34 15.84 -36.87
N TYR A 24 -4.57 15.98 -35.57
CA TYR A 24 -5.14 14.95 -34.72
C TYR A 24 -6.29 15.47 -33.86
N ASN A 25 -7.39 14.71 -33.86
CA ASN A 25 -8.47 14.90 -32.89
C ASN A 25 -8.29 13.93 -31.74
N VAL A 26 -8.18 14.40 -30.51
CA VAL A 26 -7.93 13.56 -29.32
C VAL A 26 -9.16 13.54 -28.42
N THR A 27 -9.63 12.35 -28.08
CA THR A 27 -10.79 12.15 -27.21
C THR A 27 -10.51 11.06 -26.17
N ALA A 28 -11.40 10.91 -25.17
CA ALA A 28 -11.25 9.92 -24.11
C ALA A 28 -12.40 8.90 -24.08
N SER A 29 -12.05 7.62 -23.82
CA SER A 29 -13.02 6.55 -23.54
C SER A 29 -13.60 6.59 -22.11
N MET A 30 -13.03 7.39 -21.22
CA MET A 30 -13.39 7.43 -19.80
C MET A 30 -13.25 6.06 -19.13
N GLY A 31 -12.18 5.32 -19.42
CA GLY A 31 -11.93 3.96 -18.95
C GLY A 31 -12.66 2.91 -19.79
N HIS A 32 -13.02 1.78 -19.18
CA HIS A 32 -13.77 0.72 -19.87
C HIS A 32 -15.13 1.20 -20.36
N VAL A 33 -15.49 0.81 -21.60
CA VAL A 33 -16.77 1.10 -22.23
C VAL A 33 -17.71 -0.14 -22.26
N ARG A 34 -17.12 -1.34 -22.14
CA ARG A 34 -17.80 -2.64 -22.16
C ARG A 34 -17.27 -3.53 -21.05
N ASP A 35 -18.15 -4.27 -20.36
CA ASP A 35 -17.77 -5.23 -19.31
C ASP A 35 -18.84 -6.33 -19.21
N LEU A 36 -18.57 -7.35 -18.39
CA LEU A 36 -19.54 -8.37 -18.00
C LEU A 36 -20.62 -7.74 -17.10
N PRO A 37 -21.92 -7.84 -17.44
CA PRO A 37 -23.01 -7.33 -16.61
C PRO A 37 -22.92 -7.75 -15.15
N ALA A 38 -23.06 -6.78 -14.21
CA ALA A 38 -22.87 -7.01 -12.79
C ALA A 38 -23.97 -7.85 -12.12
N ALA A 39 -25.16 -7.99 -12.73
CA ALA A 39 -26.28 -8.73 -12.15
C ALA A 39 -26.22 -10.25 -12.39
N LYS A 40 -25.39 -10.70 -13.34
CA LYS A 40 -25.35 -12.10 -13.80
C LYS A 40 -23.89 -12.59 -13.88
N LEU A 41 -23.70 -13.91 -13.90
CA LEU A 41 -22.39 -14.51 -14.13
C LEU A 41 -21.80 -14.03 -15.47
N SER A 42 -22.63 -14.03 -16.52
CA SER A 42 -22.27 -13.55 -17.87
C SER A 42 -21.04 -14.24 -18.49
N VAL A 43 -20.78 -15.47 -18.07
CA VAL A 43 -19.77 -16.38 -18.61
C VAL A 43 -20.47 -17.68 -18.94
N ASP A 44 -20.33 -18.15 -20.17
CA ASP A 44 -20.95 -19.39 -20.66
C ASP A 44 -20.00 -20.57 -20.42
N ILE A 45 -20.14 -21.22 -19.26
CA ILE A 45 -19.24 -22.30 -18.82
C ILE A 45 -19.25 -23.49 -19.78
N LYS A 46 -20.39 -23.75 -20.41
CA LYS A 46 -20.57 -24.92 -21.33
C LYS A 46 -19.97 -24.67 -22.73
N ASN A 47 -19.71 -23.40 -23.04
CA ASN A 47 -19.12 -22.97 -24.30
C ASN A 47 -17.78 -22.27 -23.99
N ASP A 48 -16.81 -23.05 -23.50
CA ASP A 48 -15.44 -22.64 -23.24
C ASP A 48 -15.30 -21.28 -22.52
N PHE A 49 -16.14 -21.06 -21.50
CA PHE A 49 -16.18 -19.84 -20.69
C PHE A 49 -16.43 -18.56 -21.52
N ALA A 50 -17.08 -18.66 -22.66
CA ALA A 50 -17.35 -17.51 -23.53
C ALA A 50 -17.97 -16.34 -22.76
N PRO A 51 -17.33 -15.17 -22.72
CA PRO A 51 -17.80 -14.00 -21.97
C PRO A 51 -18.89 -13.25 -22.75
N LYS A 52 -20.01 -12.95 -22.08
CA LYS A 52 -21.11 -12.16 -22.64
C LYS A 52 -20.98 -10.70 -22.23
N TYR A 53 -20.15 -9.96 -22.97
CA TYR A 53 -19.92 -8.55 -22.73
C TYR A 53 -21.10 -7.67 -23.15
N ALA A 54 -21.33 -6.57 -22.42
CA ALA A 54 -22.30 -5.54 -22.77
C ALA A 54 -21.70 -4.14 -22.53
N VAL A 55 -22.24 -3.14 -23.23
CA VAL A 55 -21.90 -1.73 -22.95
C VAL A 55 -22.26 -1.41 -21.51
N ILE A 56 -21.33 -0.75 -20.79
CA ILE A 56 -21.53 -0.37 -19.40
C ILE A 56 -22.66 0.65 -19.32
N LYS A 57 -23.64 0.41 -18.42
CA LYS A 57 -24.78 1.33 -18.22
C LYS A 57 -24.32 2.77 -18.00
N GLY A 58 -24.82 3.68 -18.80
CA GLY A 58 -24.48 5.11 -18.81
C GLY A 58 -23.34 5.47 -19.75
N LYS A 59 -22.77 4.49 -20.50
CA LYS A 59 -21.75 4.73 -21.52
C LYS A 59 -22.30 4.72 -22.95
N GLU A 60 -23.57 4.46 -23.12
CA GLU A 60 -24.23 4.33 -24.44
C GLU A 60 -24.08 5.60 -25.27
N LYS A 61 -24.25 6.76 -24.63
CA LYS A 61 -24.08 8.07 -25.30
C LYS A 61 -22.63 8.26 -25.76
N LEU A 62 -21.67 7.99 -24.90
CA LEU A 62 -20.23 8.08 -25.22
C LEU A 62 -19.86 7.16 -26.40
N VAL A 63 -20.34 5.91 -26.38
CA VAL A 63 -20.08 4.95 -27.49
C VAL A 63 -20.65 5.48 -28.80
N LYS A 64 -21.87 6.08 -28.79
CA LYS A 64 -22.46 6.70 -29.99
C LYS A 64 -21.63 7.90 -30.49
N GLU A 65 -21.17 8.77 -29.57
CA GLU A 65 -20.31 9.91 -29.92
C GLU A 65 -19.00 9.43 -30.55
N LEU A 66 -18.34 8.41 -29.95
CA LEU A 66 -17.10 7.82 -30.49
C LEU A 66 -17.32 7.23 -31.89
N LYS A 67 -18.45 6.55 -32.15
CA LYS A 67 -18.80 6.03 -33.50
C LYS A 67 -18.92 7.13 -34.52
N ASN A 68 -19.55 8.25 -34.18
CA ASN A 68 -19.66 9.40 -35.07
C ASN A 68 -18.27 10.00 -35.40
N MET A 69 -17.43 10.17 -34.35
CA MET A 69 -16.07 10.69 -34.52
C MET A 69 -15.20 9.75 -35.38
N VAL A 70 -15.36 8.43 -35.26
CA VAL A 70 -14.69 7.45 -36.14
C VAL A 70 -15.13 7.62 -37.59
N ALA A 71 -16.41 7.78 -37.86
CA ALA A 71 -16.95 7.95 -39.21
C ALA A 71 -16.47 9.26 -39.88
N GLU A 72 -16.16 10.28 -39.07
CA GLU A 72 -15.67 11.58 -39.53
C GLU A 72 -14.15 11.69 -39.64
N SER A 73 -13.39 10.60 -39.32
CA SER A 73 -11.93 10.62 -39.26
C SER A 73 -11.28 9.83 -40.39
N ASP A 74 -10.07 10.24 -40.82
CA ASP A 74 -9.27 9.54 -41.83
C ASP A 74 -8.55 8.28 -41.30
N GLY A 75 -8.58 8.05 -39.98
CA GLY A 75 -7.98 6.91 -39.31
C GLY A 75 -8.09 7.07 -37.80
N VAL A 76 -7.99 5.95 -37.09
CA VAL A 76 -8.17 5.87 -35.64
C VAL A 76 -6.97 5.23 -34.97
N TYR A 77 -6.46 5.85 -33.94
CA TYR A 77 -5.45 5.30 -33.05
C TYR A 77 -6.01 5.08 -31.64
N LEU A 78 -5.70 3.93 -31.07
CA LEU A 78 -6.05 3.52 -29.71
C LEU A 78 -4.83 3.70 -28.81
N ALA A 79 -4.83 4.76 -28.00
CA ALA A 79 -3.68 5.22 -27.21
C ALA A 79 -3.94 5.06 -25.70
N THR A 80 -4.41 3.88 -25.30
CA THR A 80 -4.63 3.52 -23.89
C THR A 80 -3.32 3.12 -23.21
N ASP A 81 -3.33 2.94 -21.88
CA ASP A 81 -2.14 2.60 -21.08
C ASP A 81 -1.38 1.37 -21.63
N PRO A 82 -0.08 1.25 -21.37
CA PRO A 82 0.74 0.16 -21.91
C PRO A 82 0.58 -1.18 -21.18
N ASP A 83 -0.35 -1.30 -20.23
CA ASP A 83 -0.61 -2.53 -19.50
C ASP A 83 -1.75 -3.38 -20.12
N ARG A 84 -1.98 -4.58 -19.57
CA ARG A 84 -3.04 -5.50 -20.04
C ARG A 84 -4.45 -4.91 -19.92
N GLU A 85 -4.69 -3.99 -18.97
CA GLU A 85 -5.99 -3.31 -18.84
C GLU A 85 -6.21 -2.33 -19.99
N GLY A 86 -5.16 -1.56 -20.34
CA GLY A 86 -5.20 -0.67 -21.50
C GLY A 86 -5.35 -1.45 -22.80
N GLU A 87 -4.72 -2.60 -22.94
CA GLU A 87 -4.87 -3.48 -24.11
C GLU A 87 -6.32 -3.99 -24.24
N ALA A 88 -6.93 -4.42 -23.12
CA ALA A 88 -8.33 -4.84 -23.10
C ALA A 88 -9.29 -3.68 -23.39
N ILE A 89 -9.01 -2.45 -22.92
CA ILE A 89 -9.81 -1.26 -23.28
C ILE A 89 -9.74 -1.01 -24.77
N SER A 90 -8.53 -1.06 -25.37
CA SER A 90 -8.34 -0.91 -26.82
C SER A 90 -9.12 -1.97 -27.61
N TRP A 91 -9.05 -3.23 -27.20
CA TRP A 91 -9.81 -4.32 -27.81
C TRP A 91 -11.33 -4.11 -27.71
N HIS A 92 -11.83 -3.69 -26.55
CA HIS A 92 -13.24 -3.39 -26.36
C HIS A 92 -13.69 -2.22 -27.24
N LEU A 93 -12.86 -1.17 -27.39
CA LEU A 93 -13.12 -0.06 -28.28
C LEU A 93 -13.15 -0.52 -29.73
N ALA A 94 -12.13 -1.25 -30.19
CA ALA A 94 -12.05 -1.76 -31.55
C ALA A 94 -13.32 -2.59 -31.90
N THR A 95 -13.73 -3.50 -31.02
CA THR A 95 -14.96 -4.30 -31.19
C THR A 95 -16.20 -3.43 -31.34
N LEU A 96 -16.39 -2.42 -30.47
CA LEU A 96 -17.59 -1.58 -30.47
C LEU A 96 -17.64 -0.59 -31.63
N LEU A 97 -16.47 -0.14 -32.09
CA LEU A 97 -16.31 0.86 -33.14
C LEU A 97 -16.15 0.22 -34.53
N GLY A 98 -16.07 -1.12 -34.63
CA GLY A 98 -15.90 -1.84 -35.89
C GLY A 98 -14.54 -1.66 -36.52
N LEU A 99 -13.47 -1.46 -35.71
CA LEU A 99 -12.11 -1.30 -36.20
C LEU A 99 -11.45 -2.67 -36.45
N ASP A 100 -10.59 -2.74 -37.47
CA ASP A 100 -9.76 -3.92 -37.72
C ASP A 100 -8.74 -4.10 -36.59
N MET A 101 -8.78 -5.24 -35.92
CA MET A 101 -7.90 -5.57 -34.81
C MET A 101 -6.47 -5.90 -35.24
N ASN A 102 -6.27 -6.26 -36.52
CA ASN A 102 -4.97 -6.55 -37.08
C ASN A 102 -4.29 -5.29 -37.62
N ALA A 103 -5.02 -4.18 -37.73
CA ALA A 103 -4.46 -2.92 -38.20
C ALA A 103 -3.45 -2.36 -37.17
N ALA A 104 -2.42 -1.69 -37.67
CA ALA A 104 -1.43 -0.98 -36.85
C ALA A 104 -2.03 0.34 -36.30
N ASN A 105 -2.97 0.21 -35.37
CA ASN A 105 -3.71 1.32 -34.79
C ASN A 105 -3.57 1.44 -33.26
N ARG A 106 -2.85 0.54 -32.63
CA ARG A 106 -2.54 0.55 -31.19
C ARG A 106 -1.24 1.30 -30.93
N ILE A 107 -1.30 2.30 -30.04
CA ILE A 107 -0.17 3.12 -29.63
C ILE A 107 -0.03 3.07 -28.12
N THR A 108 1.21 3.02 -27.62
CA THR A 108 1.52 3.02 -26.20
C THR A 108 2.54 4.10 -25.86
N PHE A 109 2.41 4.69 -24.68
CA PHE A 109 3.31 5.71 -24.16
C PHE A 109 3.82 5.28 -22.79
N ASN A 110 5.13 5.08 -22.63
CA ASN A 110 5.75 4.85 -21.33
C ASN A 110 5.86 6.14 -20.50
N GLU A 111 5.87 7.29 -21.19
CA GLU A 111 5.81 8.61 -20.60
C GLU A 111 5.03 9.57 -21.50
N ILE A 112 4.28 10.50 -20.92
CA ILE A 112 3.46 11.47 -21.66
C ILE A 112 4.24 12.78 -21.79
N THR A 113 5.32 12.70 -22.55
CA THR A 113 6.18 13.81 -22.97
C THR A 113 6.14 13.97 -24.48
N LYS A 114 6.73 15.05 -25.02
CA LYS A 114 6.85 15.23 -26.47
C LYS A 114 7.54 14.02 -27.11
N THR A 115 8.71 13.66 -26.61
CA THR A 115 9.51 12.53 -27.14
C THR A 115 8.77 11.21 -27.00
N GLY A 116 8.14 10.94 -25.83
CA GLY A 116 7.40 9.70 -25.60
C GLY A 116 6.22 9.54 -26.55
N ILE A 117 5.48 10.62 -26.82
CA ILE A 117 4.35 10.62 -27.75
C ILE A 117 4.84 10.48 -29.20
N GLU A 118 5.88 11.21 -29.62
CA GLU A 118 6.45 11.08 -30.97
C GLU A 118 6.97 9.66 -31.22
N ASN A 119 7.63 9.05 -30.24
CA ASN A 119 8.11 7.67 -30.34
C ASN A 119 6.96 6.66 -30.43
N GLY A 120 5.90 6.82 -29.61
CA GLY A 120 4.71 5.98 -29.71
C GLY A 120 4.02 6.10 -31.07
N MET A 121 3.88 7.30 -31.59
CA MET A 121 3.26 7.56 -32.90
C MET A 121 4.05 6.99 -34.08
N LYS A 122 5.38 6.88 -33.96
CA LYS A 122 6.24 6.26 -34.99
C LYS A 122 6.18 4.73 -35.00
N ASN A 123 5.73 4.12 -33.92
CA ASN A 123 5.71 2.68 -33.72
C ASN A 123 4.31 2.13 -33.42
N PRO A 124 3.31 2.36 -34.28
CA PRO A 124 1.98 1.80 -34.10
C PRO A 124 2.05 0.27 -34.36
N ARG A 125 1.28 -0.49 -33.58
CA ARG A 125 1.18 -1.94 -33.73
C ARG A 125 -0.28 -2.41 -33.75
N SER A 126 -0.51 -3.67 -34.00
CA SER A 126 -1.81 -4.31 -33.79
C SER A 126 -2.09 -4.49 -32.29
N ILE A 127 -3.36 -4.75 -31.97
CA ILE A 127 -3.75 -5.16 -30.61
C ILE A 127 -3.11 -6.50 -30.27
N ASP A 128 -2.47 -6.57 -29.12
CA ASP A 128 -1.87 -7.81 -28.61
C ASP A 128 -2.95 -8.70 -27.98
N MET A 129 -3.37 -9.72 -28.72
CA MET A 129 -4.43 -10.63 -28.27
C MET A 129 -3.99 -11.51 -27.09
N ASN A 130 -2.71 -11.74 -26.87
CA ASN A 130 -2.23 -12.48 -25.70
C ASN A 130 -2.46 -11.67 -24.42
N LEU A 131 -2.16 -10.37 -24.43
CA LEU A 131 -2.45 -9.47 -23.31
C LEU A 131 -3.97 -9.34 -23.09
N VAL A 132 -4.78 -9.26 -24.16
CA VAL A 132 -6.24 -9.27 -24.08
C VAL A 132 -6.73 -10.56 -23.42
N ASN A 133 -6.23 -11.72 -23.86
CA ASN A 133 -6.60 -13.03 -23.32
C ASN A 133 -6.19 -13.18 -21.86
N ALA A 134 -5.03 -12.67 -21.45
CA ALA A 134 -4.60 -12.66 -20.05
C ALA A 134 -5.55 -11.82 -19.17
N GLN A 135 -5.99 -10.66 -19.65
CA GLN A 135 -6.97 -9.83 -18.96
C GLN A 135 -8.35 -10.50 -18.89
N GLN A 136 -8.83 -11.09 -20.01
CA GLN A 136 -10.07 -11.84 -20.06
C GLN A 136 -10.05 -13.04 -19.10
N ALA A 137 -8.99 -13.83 -19.14
CA ALA A 137 -8.80 -14.97 -18.23
C ALA A 137 -8.89 -14.55 -16.77
N ARG A 138 -8.18 -13.50 -16.38
CA ARG A 138 -8.27 -12.93 -15.03
C ARG A 138 -9.70 -12.51 -14.71
N ARG A 139 -10.37 -11.79 -15.62
CA ARG A 139 -11.72 -11.29 -15.42
C ARG A 139 -12.72 -12.42 -15.25
N ILE A 140 -12.60 -13.50 -16.04
CA ILE A 140 -13.44 -14.70 -15.97
C ILE A 140 -13.18 -15.45 -14.66
N LEU A 141 -11.92 -15.70 -14.29
CA LEU A 141 -11.56 -16.34 -13.01
C LEU A 141 -12.17 -15.61 -11.81
N ASP A 142 -11.94 -14.30 -11.73
CA ASP A 142 -12.47 -13.50 -10.62
C ASP A 142 -14.01 -13.48 -10.60
N ARG A 143 -14.63 -13.54 -11.79
CA ARG A 143 -16.07 -13.66 -11.94
C ARG A 143 -16.59 -15.03 -11.46
N LEU A 144 -15.97 -16.12 -11.87
CA LEU A 144 -16.33 -17.48 -11.47
C LEU A 144 -16.24 -17.64 -9.95
N VAL A 145 -15.08 -17.29 -9.36
CA VAL A 145 -14.89 -17.38 -7.91
C VAL A 145 -15.89 -16.47 -7.18
N GLY A 146 -15.97 -15.21 -7.59
CA GLY A 146 -16.83 -14.22 -6.93
C GLY A 146 -18.32 -14.61 -6.94
N TYR A 147 -18.85 -15.05 -8.08
CA TYR A 147 -20.28 -15.35 -8.22
C TYR A 147 -20.68 -16.73 -7.72
N LYS A 148 -19.76 -17.67 -7.63
CA LYS A 148 -20.04 -19.01 -7.10
C LYS A 148 -19.80 -19.09 -5.59
N LEU A 149 -18.69 -18.49 -5.09
CA LEU A 149 -18.30 -18.59 -3.68
C LEU A 149 -18.96 -17.53 -2.79
N SER A 150 -19.16 -16.31 -3.27
CA SER A 150 -19.75 -15.23 -2.45
C SER A 150 -21.17 -15.53 -1.98
N PRO A 151 -22.10 -16.06 -2.82
CA PRO A 151 -23.42 -16.44 -2.35
C PRO A 151 -23.38 -17.53 -1.28
N PHE A 152 -22.48 -18.51 -1.42
CA PHE A 152 -22.29 -19.56 -0.42
C PHE A 152 -21.85 -18.97 0.93
N ILE A 153 -20.81 -18.14 0.95
CA ILE A 153 -20.34 -17.50 2.18
C ILE A 153 -21.42 -16.59 2.78
N SER A 154 -22.12 -15.83 1.92
CA SER A 154 -23.23 -14.98 2.37
C SER A 154 -24.37 -15.77 3.03
N GLN A 155 -24.64 -16.97 2.56
CA GLN A 155 -25.65 -17.86 3.16
C GLN A 155 -25.18 -18.46 4.49
N LYS A 156 -23.89 -18.79 4.59
CA LYS A 156 -23.34 -19.51 5.76
C LYS A 156 -22.95 -18.60 6.92
N ILE A 157 -22.59 -17.36 6.65
CA ILE A 157 -22.16 -16.40 7.68
C ILE A 157 -23.15 -15.24 7.77
N ARG A 158 -23.16 -14.33 6.79
CA ARG A 158 -23.98 -13.10 6.77
C ARG A 158 -24.21 -12.61 5.34
N ARG A 159 -25.41 -12.10 5.04
CA ARG A 159 -25.73 -11.50 3.73
C ARG A 159 -24.79 -10.37 3.37
N GLY A 160 -24.45 -10.26 2.07
CA GLY A 160 -23.64 -9.18 1.52
C GLY A 160 -22.13 -9.42 1.58
N LEU A 161 -21.71 -10.60 2.03
CA LEU A 161 -20.30 -10.99 2.00
C LEU A 161 -19.87 -11.42 0.61
N SER A 162 -18.58 -11.30 0.35
CA SER A 162 -17.98 -11.72 -0.91
C SER A 162 -16.59 -12.29 -0.69
N ALA A 163 -16.26 -13.29 -1.48
CA ALA A 163 -14.92 -13.83 -1.58
C ALA A 163 -14.31 -13.49 -2.94
N GLY A 164 -13.01 -13.40 -2.98
CA GLY A 164 -12.25 -13.28 -4.20
C GLY A 164 -10.89 -13.92 -4.00
N ARG A 165 -10.35 -14.51 -5.03
CA ARG A 165 -9.13 -15.31 -4.99
C ARG A 165 -7.98 -14.60 -4.27
N VAL A 166 -7.55 -13.45 -4.75
CA VAL A 166 -6.40 -12.73 -4.20
C VAL A 166 -6.70 -12.05 -2.86
N GLN A 167 -7.89 -11.43 -2.72
CA GLN A 167 -8.27 -10.75 -1.49
C GLN A 167 -8.44 -11.70 -0.29
N SER A 168 -8.94 -12.92 -0.52
CA SER A 168 -9.07 -13.90 0.57
C SER A 168 -7.72 -14.36 1.09
N VAL A 169 -6.71 -14.46 0.21
CA VAL A 169 -5.34 -14.76 0.62
C VAL A 169 -4.73 -13.58 1.41
N ALA A 170 -4.98 -12.35 1.00
CA ALA A 170 -4.51 -11.17 1.75
C ALA A 170 -5.11 -11.12 3.18
N VAL A 171 -6.41 -11.42 3.33
CA VAL A 171 -7.04 -11.53 4.66
C VAL A 171 -6.44 -12.67 5.45
N ARG A 172 -6.20 -13.84 4.83
CA ARG A 172 -5.55 -14.99 5.46
C ARG A 172 -4.17 -14.63 6.02
N LEU A 173 -3.31 -13.94 5.27
CA LEU A 173 -2.00 -13.53 5.76
C LEU A 173 -2.10 -12.69 7.04
N ILE A 174 -3.08 -11.77 7.11
CA ILE A 174 -3.30 -10.94 8.28
C ILE A 174 -3.82 -11.78 9.47
N VAL A 175 -4.75 -12.70 9.21
CA VAL A 175 -5.28 -13.61 10.25
C VAL A 175 -4.20 -14.56 10.78
N ASP A 176 -3.40 -15.14 9.88
CA ASP A 176 -2.31 -16.06 10.28
C ASP A 176 -1.27 -15.30 11.14
N ARG A 177 -0.92 -14.06 10.76
CA ARG A 177 -0.05 -13.20 11.59
C ARG A 177 -0.66 -12.88 12.96
N GLU A 178 -1.94 -12.60 13.05
CA GLU A 178 -2.59 -12.35 14.34
C GLU A 178 -2.60 -13.60 15.21
N ASN A 179 -2.77 -14.79 14.61
CA ASN A 179 -2.67 -16.06 15.33
C ASN A 179 -1.23 -16.32 15.83
N GLU A 180 -0.21 -16.01 15.03
CA GLU A 180 1.20 -16.06 15.46
C GLU A 180 1.45 -15.15 16.68
N ILE A 181 0.91 -13.92 16.64
CA ILE A 181 1.04 -12.96 17.75
C ILE A 181 0.34 -13.48 19.01
N ARG A 182 -0.87 -14.03 18.89
CA ARG A 182 -1.64 -14.57 20.03
C ARG A 182 -1.00 -15.81 20.63
N ALA A 183 -0.35 -16.62 19.81
CA ALA A 183 0.34 -17.83 20.25
C ALA A 183 1.75 -17.58 20.78
N PHE A 184 2.27 -16.35 20.60
CA PHE A 184 3.63 -16.01 20.97
C PHE A 184 3.78 -15.96 22.49
N VAL A 185 4.82 -16.65 22.98
CA VAL A 185 5.22 -16.63 24.40
C VAL A 185 6.51 -15.83 24.51
N PRO A 186 6.48 -14.67 25.20
CA PRO A 186 7.69 -13.88 25.43
C PRO A 186 8.73 -14.66 26.23
N GLU A 187 9.96 -14.70 25.75
CA GLU A 187 11.12 -15.24 26.45
C GLU A 187 11.93 -14.10 27.06
N GLU A 188 12.30 -14.25 28.34
CA GLU A 188 13.16 -13.31 29.01
C GLU A 188 14.61 -13.46 28.54
N TYR A 189 15.27 -12.32 28.35
CA TYR A 189 16.72 -12.26 28.18
C TYR A 189 17.26 -10.94 28.74
N TRP A 190 18.56 -10.92 29.01
CA TRP A 190 19.23 -9.75 29.57
C TRP A 190 20.38 -9.31 28.69
N THR A 191 20.61 -7.98 28.66
CA THR A 191 21.82 -7.38 28.13
C THR A 191 22.57 -6.67 29.23
N LEU A 192 23.90 -6.72 29.18
CA LEU A 192 24.73 -5.88 30.03
C LEU A 192 25.38 -4.81 29.16
N ASP A 193 25.05 -3.58 29.43
CA ASP A 193 25.49 -2.43 28.65
C ASP A 193 26.41 -1.57 29.52
N ALA A 194 27.66 -1.41 29.03
CA ALA A 194 28.68 -0.63 29.68
C ALA A 194 28.90 0.69 28.95
N LYS A 195 29.07 1.74 29.72
CA LYS A 195 29.50 3.06 29.19
C LYS A 195 30.94 3.32 29.64
N PHE A 196 31.81 3.46 28.65
CA PHE A 196 33.23 3.68 28.87
C PHE A 196 33.66 5.10 28.55
N THR A 197 34.75 5.53 29.21
CA THR A 197 35.51 6.74 28.84
C THR A 197 36.83 6.27 28.23
N ALA A 198 37.09 6.67 27.00
CA ALA A 198 38.33 6.40 26.29
C ALA A 198 39.50 7.31 26.79
N PRO A 199 40.76 7.01 26.47
CA PRO A 199 41.89 7.91 26.77
C PRO A 199 41.72 9.33 26.24
N SER A 200 41.02 9.47 25.12
CA SER A 200 40.63 10.77 24.51
C SER A 200 39.55 11.54 25.29
N ARG A 201 39.14 11.09 26.47
CA ARG A 201 38.07 11.61 27.33
C ARG A 201 36.64 11.56 26.69
N LYS A 202 36.49 10.96 25.51
CA LYS A 202 35.18 10.74 24.89
C LYS A 202 34.55 9.49 25.46
N THR A 203 33.22 9.53 25.62
CA THR A 203 32.45 8.38 26.10
C THR A 203 31.82 7.61 24.94
N PHE A 204 31.68 6.30 25.10
CA PHE A 204 30.99 5.40 24.17
C PHE A 204 30.36 4.24 24.91
N SER A 205 29.42 3.56 24.28
CA SER A 205 28.74 2.37 24.82
C SER A 205 29.29 1.09 24.21
N ALA A 206 29.32 0.02 24.99
CA ALA A 206 29.64 -1.33 24.54
C ALA A 206 28.72 -2.32 25.21
N SER A 207 28.32 -3.37 24.49
CA SER A 207 27.46 -4.42 25.02
C SER A 207 28.27 -5.67 25.32
N PHE A 208 27.90 -6.37 26.39
CA PHE A 208 28.50 -7.64 26.77
C PHE A 208 28.32 -8.66 25.65
N TYR A 209 29.38 -9.35 25.34
CA TYR A 209 29.40 -10.39 24.31
C TYR A 209 29.42 -11.80 24.92
N GLY A 210 30.21 -11.98 25.99
CA GLY A 210 30.40 -13.26 26.61
C GLY A 210 31.66 -13.27 27.48
N ASP A 211 32.23 -14.43 27.64
CA ASP A 211 33.43 -14.68 28.45
C ASP A 211 34.47 -15.49 27.68
N GLU A 212 35.44 -16.09 28.41
CA GLU A 212 36.49 -16.94 27.84
C GLU A 212 35.95 -18.17 27.11
N THR A 213 34.71 -18.62 27.38
CA THR A 213 34.05 -19.73 26.69
C THR A 213 33.41 -19.36 25.37
N GLY A 214 33.26 -18.04 25.10
CA GLY A 214 32.71 -17.50 23.88
C GLY A 214 31.49 -16.61 24.10
N LYS A 215 30.57 -16.62 23.15
CA LYS A 215 29.34 -15.80 23.21
C LYS A 215 28.35 -16.39 24.23
N VAL A 216 27.90 -15.55 25.15
CA VAL A 216 26.93 -15.93 26.19
C VAL A 216 25.59 -15.26 25.96
N LYS A 217 24.50 -16.02 26.09
CA LYS A 217 23.13 -15.49 26.15
C LYS A 217 22.67 -15.54 27.62
N ILE A 218 22.39 -14.40 28.19
CA ILE A 218 21.88 -14.26 29.56
C ILE A 218 20.35 -14.39 29.49
N THR A 219 19.81 -15.41 30.17
CA THR A 219 18.39 -15.79 30.05
C THR A 219 17.55 -15.46 31.28
N ASN A 220 18.17 -15.06 32.38
CA ASN A 220 17.46 -14.71 33.62
C ASN A 220 18.27 -13.71 34.45
N LYS A 221 17.63 -13.20 35.50
CA LYS A 221 18.20 -12.18 36.39
C LYS A 221 19.41 -12.74 37.18
N GLU A 222 19.36 -13.98 37.63
CA GLU A 222 20.43 -14.59 38.42
C GLU A 222 21.74 -14.67 37.64
N GLN A 223 21.68 -15.00 36.35
CA GLN A 223 22.84 -14.99 35.47
C GLN A 223 23.35 -13.55 35.25
N ALA A 224 22.44 -12.58 35.05
CA ALA A 224 22.82 -11.17 34.88
C ALA A 224 23.52 -10.65 36.15
N ASP A 225 22.97 -10.91 37.32
CA ASP A 225 23.54 -10.50 38.62
C ASP A 225 24.90 -11.19 38.87
N ALA A 226 25.07 -12.44 38.49
CA ALA A 226 26.34 -13.18 38.60
C ALA A 226 27.44 -12.55 37.73
N TYR A 227 27.12 -12.16 36.47
CA TYR A 227 28.06 -11.43 35.60
C TYR A 227 28.32 -10.01 36.09
N LEU A 228 27.34 -9.30 36.63
CA LEU A 228 27.55 -7.98 37.23
C LEU A 228 28.47 -8.06 38.44
N ALA A 229 28.30 -9.07 39.30
CA ALA A 229 29.20 -9.31 40.44
C ALA A 229 30.62 -9.70 39.98
N ARG A 230 30.76 -10.51 38.93
CA ARG A 230 32.06 -10.86 38.31
C ARG A 230 32.78 -9.62 37.74
N LEU A 231 32.02 -8.59 37.31
CA LEU A 231 32.53 -7.36 36.74
C LEU A 231 32.79 -6.25 37.77
N ASP A 232 32.50 -6.48 39.04
CA ASP A 232 32.77 -5.54 40.11
C ASP A 232 34.29 -5.30 40.25
N ASN A 233 34.69 -4.05 40.27
CA ASN A 233 36.09 -3.61 40.29
C ASN A 233 36.98 -4.14 39.13
N ALA A 234 36.36 -4.59 38.02
CA ALA A 234 37.10 -5.04 36.85
C ALA A 234 37.94 -3.93 36.18
N LYS A 235 39.10 -4.33 35.68
CA LYS A 235 39.96 -3.51 34.84
C LYS A 235 39.65 -3.74 33.38
N TYR A 236 39.32 -2.69 32.65
CA TYR A 236 38.87 -2.78 31.25
C TYR A 236 40.00 -2.34 30.32
N SER A 237 40.28 -3.16 29.31
CA SER A 237 41.26 -2.86 28.27
C SER A 237 40.78 -3.28 26.89
N VAL A 238 41.12 -2.48 25.87
CA VAL A 238 40.86 -2.80 24.49
C VAL A 238 41.82 -3.89 24.04
N THR A 239 41.33 -5.06 23.72
CA THR A 239 42.14 -6.22 23.29
C THR A 239 42.25 -6.34 21.80
N SER A 240 41.24 -5.85 21.04
CA SER A 240 41.24 -5.91 19.58
C SER A 240 40.53 -4.70 19.00
N VAL A 241 41.09 -4.12 17.95
CA VAL A 241 40.44 -3.06 17.15
C VAL A 241 40.53 -3.45 15.68
N LYS A 242 39.37 -3.78 15.08
CA LYS A 242 39.27 -4.08 13.65
C LYS A 242 38.71 -2.89 12.92
N LYS A 243 39.53 -2.28 12.07
CA LYS A 243 39.15 -1.19 11.17
C LYS A 243 38.87 -1.74 9.80
N GLY A 244 37.79 -1.30 9.16
CA GLY A 244 37.38 -1.75 7.83
C GLY A 244 36.68 -0.69 7.03
N THR A 245 36.25 -1.04 5.84
CA THR A 245 35.46 -0.18 4.97
C THR A 245 34.22 -0.93 4.48
N ARG A 246 33.04 -0.33 4.66
CA ARG A 246 31.77 -0.86 4.17
C ARG A 246 31.27 0.01 3.02
N LYS A 247 30.93 -0.64 1.91
CA LYS A 247 30.30 0.01 0.76
C LYS A 247 28.78 -0.17 0.88
N LYS A 248 28.03 0.96 0.90
CA LYS A 248 26.56 0.95 0.87
C LYS A 248 26.11 1.39 -0.52
N ASN A 249 25.49 0.47 -1.27
CA ASN A 249 24.99 0.74 -2.62
C ASN A 249 23.62 1.42 -2.54
N PRO A 250 23.27 2.30 -3.49
CA PRO A 250 21.93 2.84 -3.60
C PRO A 250 20.93 1.75 -3.95
N ALA A 251 19.72 1.91 -3.46
CA ALA A 251 18.62 1.07 -3.83
C ALA A 251 18.15 1.36 -5.27
N PRO A 252 17.56 0.37 -6.00
CA PRO A 252 17.04 0.55 -7.36
C PRO A 252 15.99 1.65 -7.44
N PRO A 253 15.67 2.18 -8.63
CA PRO A 253 14.50 3.05 -8.82
C PRO A 253 13.22 2.33 -8.41
N PHE A 254 12.15 3.08 -8.24
CA PHE A 254 10.88 2.50 -7.79
C PHE A 254 10.22 1.62 -8.86
N ILE A 255 9.62 0.54 -8.38
CA ILE A 255 8.51 -0.17 -8.99
C ILE A 255 7.24 0.12 -8.19
N THR A 256 6.08 -0.29 -8.66
CA THR A 256 4.79 0.03 -8.00
C THR A 256 4.77 -0.37 -6.54
N SER A 257 5.22 -1.57 -6.20
CA SER A 257 5.22 -2.09 -4.83
C SER A 257 6.12 -1.29 -3.91
N THR A 258 7.37 -1.02 -4.32
CA THR A 258 8.33 -0.26 -3.50
C THR A 258 7.95 1.21 -3.36
N LEU A 259 7.32 1.82 -4.39
CA LEU A 259 6.77 3.16 -4.29
C LEU A 259 5.65 3.24 -3.24
N GLN A 260 4.72 2.29 -3.26
CA GLN A 260 3.64 2.23 -2.28
C GLN A 260 4.15 2.01 -0.86
N GLN A 261 5.17 1.15 -0.69
CA GLN A 261 5.81 0.89 0.59
C GLN A 261 6.47 2.16 1.17
N GLU A 262 7.33 2.82 0.38
CA GLU A 262 8.03 4.02 0.84
C GLU A 262 7.09 5.22 1.06
N ALA A 263 6.07 5.39 0.22
CA ALA A 263 5.05 6.41 0.42
C ALA A 263 4.25 6.17 1.72
N SER A 264 3.97 4.92 2.05
CA SER A 264 3.31 4.56 3.31
C SER A 264 4.20 4.83 4.53
N ARG A 265 5.47 4.41 4.49
CA ARG A 265 6.42 4.59 5.60
C ARG A 265 6.69 6.07 5.88
N ARG A 266 7.10 6.83 4.86
CA ARG A 266 7.56 8.22 4.99
C ARG A 266 6.44 9.24 5.13
N MET A 267 5.33 9.03 4.45
CA MET A 267 4.29 10.05 4.33
C MET A 267 2.94 9.60 4.92
N GLY A 268 2.83 8.34 5.35
CA GLY A 268 1.57 7.75 5.80
C GLY A 268 0.52 7.66 4.68
N PHE A 269 0.94 7.63 3.42
CA PHE A 269 0.02 7.50 2.30
C PHE A 269 -0.52 6.08 2.21
N GLN A 270 -1.83 5.97 2.07
CA GLN A 270 -2.45 4.70 1.70
C GLN A 270 -2.12 4.37 0.24
N ALA A 271 -2.03 3.08 -0.09
CA ALA A 271 -1.69 2.63 -1.44
C ALA A 271 -2.57 3.26 -2.54
N GLN A 272 -3.87 3.40 -2.30
CA GLN A 272 -4.79 4.05 -3.24
C GLN A 272 -4.49 5.55 -3.42
N ARG A 273 -4.11 6.25 -2.34
CA ARG A 273 -3.72 7.67 -2.40
C ARG A 273 -2.43 7.85 -3.19
N THR A 274 -1.45 6.96 -2.97
CA THR A 274 -0.20 6.92 -3.72
C THR A 274 -0.45 6.73 -5.21
N MET A 275 -1.27 5.72 -5.58
CA MET A 275 -1.54 5.44 -6.99
C MET A 275 -2.35 6.54 -7.68
N ARG A 276 -3.26 7.22 -6.99
CA ARG A 276 -3.96 8.38 -7.54
C ARG A 276 -3.00 9.52 -7.84
N ALA A 277 -2.14 9.89 -6.90
CA ALA A 277 -1.16 10.96 -7.12
C ALA A 277 -0.16 10.58 -8.22
N ALA A 278 0.28 9.32 -8.30
CA ALA A 278 1.14 8.82 -9.37
C ALA A 278 0.46 8.89 -10.74
N GLN A 279 -0.82 8.52 -10.84
CA GLN A 279 -1.62 8.63 -12.08
C GLN A 279 -1.70 10.07 -12.57
N GLU A 280 -1.96 11.01 -11.66
CA GLU A 280 -2.01 12.44 -11.99
C GLU A 280 -0.66 12.95 -12.49
N LEU A 281 0.45 12.56 -11.86
CA LEU A 281 1.81 12.92 -12.30
C LEU A 281 2.18 12.32 -13.66
N TYR A 282 1.72 11.12 -13.97
CA TYR A 282 1.94 10.46 -15.25
C TYR A 282 1.12 11.11 -16.38
N GLU A 283 -0.18 11.32 -16.15
CA GLU A 283 -1.11 11.83 -17.16
C GLU A 283 -0.82 13.27 -17.58
N GLY A 284 -0.19 14.04 -16.70
CA GLY A 284 0.26 15.39 -16.97
C GLY A 284 -0.25 16.42 -15.99
N VAL A 285 0.66 17.29 -15.60
CA VAL A 285 0.41 18.47 -14.76
C VAL A 285 0.83 19.71 -15.52
N ASP A 286 0.11 20.82 -15.32
CA ASP A 286 0.44 22.09 -15.94
C ASP A 286 1.59 22.76 -15.16
N ILE A 287 2.77 22.80 -15.79
CA ILE A 287 3.99 23.36 -15.21
C ILE A 287 4.21 24.76 -15.76
N ALA A 288 4.36 25.72 -14.87
CA ALA A 288 4.62 27.12 -15.23
C ALA A 288 5.83 27.24 -16.18
N GLY A 289 5.64 27.92 -17.31
CA GLY A 289 6.66 28.11 -18.34
C GLY A 289 6.90 26.90 -19.27
N ILE A 290 6.27 25.75 -19.02
CA ILE A 290 6.39 24.54 -19.83
C ILE A 290 5.03 24.10 -20.38
N GLY A 291 3.96 24.34 -19.60
CA GLY A 291 2.60 23.85 -19.86
C GLY A 291 2.43 22.38 -19.48
N THR A 292 1.32 21.77 -19.87
CA THR A 292 0.95 20.42 -19.43
C THR A 292 1.92 19.36 -19.96
N THR A 293 2.49 18.56 -19.04
CA THR A 293 3.44 17.45 -19.34
C THR A 293 3.38 16.37 -18.24
N GLY A 294 3.63 15.11 -18.61
CA GLY A 294 3.84 14.03 -17.65
C GLY A 294 5.17 14.20 -16.92
N LEU A 295 5.15 14.09 -15.60
CA LEU A 295 6.34 14.25 -14.75
C LEU A 295 7.02 12.95 -14.42
N ILE A 296 6.33 11.82 -14.52
CA ILE A 296 6.88 10.49 -14.26
C ILE A 296 6.54 9.52 -15.39
N THR A 297 7.31 8.44 -15.48
CA THR A 297 7.00 7.28 -16.32
C THR A 297 5.78 6.52 -15.80
N TYR A 298 5.27 5.58 -16.58
CA TYR A 298 4.11 4.77 -16.21
C TYR A 298 4.31 4.07 -14.86
N MET A 299 3.36 4.28 -13.95
CA MET A 299 3.51 3.93 -12.54
C MET A 299 3.07 2.50 -12.19
N ARG A 300 2.42 1.76 -13.10
CA ARG A 300 2.06 0.35 -12.88
C ARG A 300 3.09 -0.54 -13.54
N THR A 301 4.22 -0.70 -12.90
CA THR A 301 5.37 -1.44 -13.41
C THR A 301 6.05 -2.24 -12.31
N ASP A 302 6.58 -3.37 -12.67
CA ASP A 302 7.52 -4.19 -11.89
C ASP A 302 8.92 -4.24 -12.53
N SER A 303 9.11 -3.46 -13.60
CA SER A 303 10.40 -3.32 -14.28
C SER A 303 11.31 -2.34 -13.57
N LEU A 304 12.59 -2.67 -13.49
CA LEU A 304 13.67 -1.80 -13.02
C LEU A 304 14.50 -1.22 -14.18
N ARG A 305 14.07 -1.44 -15.42
CA ARG A 305 14.74 -0.95 -16.62
C ARG A 305 14.73 0.59 -16.64
N ILE A 306 15.81 1.18 -17.09
CA ILE A 306 15.97 2.62 -17.33
C ILE A 306 16.45 2.77 -18.78
N SER A 307 15.79 3.64 -19.56
CA SER A 307 16.25 3.93 -20.93
C SER A 307 17.63 4.59 -20.92
N GLU A 308 18.39 4.40 -21.97
CA GLU A 308 19.74 4.97 -22.06
C GLU A 308 19.71 6.50 -22.10
N GLU A 309 18.67 7.10 -22.74
CA GLU A 309 18.48 8.54 -22.74
C GLU A 309 18.25 9.08 -21.32
N ALA A 310 17.39 8.43 -20.53
CA ALA A 310 17.11 8.83 -19.15
C ALA A 310 18.35 8.69 -18.27
N ARG A 311 19.14 7.63 -18.48
CA ARG A 311 20.42 7.40 -17.80
C ARG A 311 21.43 8.51 -18.12
N ALA A 312 21.61 8.80 -19.40
CA ALA A 312 22.54 9.83 -19.87
C ALA A 312 22.15 11.21 -19.32
N ALA A 313 20.87 11.60 -19.44
CA ALA A 313 20.37 12.85 -18.91
C ALA A 313 20.56 12.98 -17.39
N THR A 314 20.37 11.89 -16.64
CA THR A 314 20.55 11.90 -15.19
C THR A 314 22.02 11.94 -14.80
N ASN A 315 22.89 11.24 -15.51
CA ASN A 315 24.32 11.32 -15.27
C ASN A 315 24.87 12.73 -15.53
N SER A 316 24.43 13.39 -16.61
CA SER A 316 24.78 14.82 -16.86
C SER A 316 24.29 15.71 -15.73
N PHE A 317 23.05 15.51 -15.26
CA PHE A 317 22.49 16.26 -14.13
C PHE A 317 23.32 16.04 -12.84
N ILE A 318 23.72 14.79 -12.54
CA ILE A 318 24.55 14.47 -11.36
C ILE A 318 25.92 15.16 -11.49
N LEU A 319 26.54 15.08 -12.67
CA LEU A 319 27.82 15.72 -12.92
C LEU A 319 27.78 17.24 -12.68
N GLU A 320 26.78 17.90 -13.25
CA GLU A 320 26.61 19.35 -13.16
C GLU A 320 26.26 19.84 -11.74
N THR A 321 25.45 19.05 -11.00
CA THR A 321 24.91 19.49 -9.71
C THR A 321 25.76 19.06 -8.53
N TYR A 322 26.33 17.84 -8.56
CA TYR A 322 27.06 17.23 -7.44
C TYR A 322 28.54 17.04 -7.73
N GLY A 323 28.95 17.03 -8.98
CA GLY A 323 30.31 16.83 -9.43
C GLY A 323 30.68 15.38 -9.72
N GLU A 324 31.80 15.19 -10.41
CA GLU A 324 32.26 13.91 -10.95
C GLU A 324 32.38 12.78 -9.92
N LYS A 325 32.80 13.07 -8.69
CA LYS A 325 32.93 12.10 -7.59
C LYS A 325 31.62 11.40 -7.22
N TYR A 326 30.48 12.02 -7.56
CA TYR A 326 29.15 11.42 -7.29
C TYR A 326 28.65 10.53 -8.44
N LEU A 327 29.36 10.46 -9.55
CA LEU A 327 29.10 9.47 -10.59
C LEU A 327 29.75 8.12 -10.22
N PRO A 328 29.10 6.98 -10.45
CA PRO A 328 29.68 5.68 -10.21
C PRO A 328 30.76 5.39 -11.28
N GLU A 329 31.83 4.68 -10.90
CA GLU A 329 32.92 4.27 -11.81
C GLU A 329 32.42 3.46 -13.01
N LYS A 330 31.35 2.69 -12.81
CA LYS A 330 30.70 1.88 -13.87
C LYS A 330 29.20 2.20 -13.89
N PRO A 331 28.58 2.26 -15.09
CA PRO A 331 27.15 2.46 -15.20
C PRO A 331 26.36 1.44 -14.37
N ARG A 332 25.33 1.90 -13.65
CA ARG A 332 24.48 1.03 -12.82
C ARG A 332 23.35 0.45 -13.67
N TYR A 333 23.21 -0.86 -13.61
CA TYR A 333 22.10 -1.60 -14.20
C TYR A 333 21.39 -2.39 -13.10
N PHE A 334 20.06 -2.42 -13.17
CA PHE A 334 19.24 -3.13 -12.20
C PHE A 334 18.52 -4.28 -12.92
N LYS A 335 18.58 -5.47 -12.34
CA LYS A 335 17.89 -6.63 -12.89
C LYS A 335 16.45 -6.63 -12.37
N SER A 336 15.50 -6.62 -13.28
CA SER A 336 14.09 -6.92 -12.97
C SER A 336 13.95 -8.41 -12.61
N ARG A 337 12.84 -8.78 -11.98
CA ARG A 337 12.49 -10.19 -11.80
C ARG A 337 12.25 -10.83 -13.17
N SER A 338 12.44 -12.15 -13.28
CA SER A 338 12.31 -12.90 -14.54
C SER A 338 10.94 -12.74 -15.24
N ASN A 339 9.92 -12.40 -14.50
CA ASN A 339 8.54 -12.23 -14.99
C ASN A 339 8.11 -10.77 -15.12
N ALA A 340 9.04 -9.80 -15.05
CA ALA A 340 8.72 -8.39 -15.27
C ALA A 340 8.39 -8.12 -16.74
N GLN A 341 7.41 -7.27 -17.01
CA GLN A 341 7.03 -6.90 -18.37
C GLN A 341 8.16 -6.10 -19.03
N ASP A 342 8.84 -6.68 -20.02
CA ASP A 342 10.00 -6.09 -20.68
C ASP A 342 9.73 -4.75 -21.38
N GLY A 343 8.47 -4.47 -21.75
CA GLY A 343 8.06 -3.21 -22.38
C GLY A 343 8.05 -2.00 -21.45
N HIS A 344 8.09 -2.20 -20.13
CA HIS A 344 7.99 -1.11 -19.15
C HIS A 344 9.36 -0.63 -18.66
N GLU A 345 9.36 0.60 -18.12
CA GLU A 345 10.49 1.15 -17.37
C GLU A 345 10.14 1.26 -15.88
N ALA A 346 11.18 1.48 -15.06
CA ALA A 346 11.01 1.84 -13.65
C ALA A 346 10.28 3.20 -13.52
N ILE A 347 9.68 3.44 -12.36
CA ILE A 347 9.05 4.71 -12.03
C ILE A 347 10.15 5.76 -11.80
N ARG A 348 10.24 6.72 -12.70
CA ARG A 348 11.26 7.76 -12.68
C ARG A 348 10.70 9.12 -13.13
N PRO A 349 11.34 10.24 -12.82
CA PRO A 349 11.01 11.51 -13.46
C PRO A 349 11.29 11.42 -14.97
N THR A 350 10.45 12.07 -15.76
CA THR A 350 10.61 12.15 -17.21
C THR A 350 11.82 13.03 -17.60
N ASN A 351 12.10 14.04 -16.75
CA ASN A 351 13.26 14.92 -16.91
C ASN A 351 13.89 15.21 -15.52
N PRO A 352 15.13 14.80 -15.24
CA PRO A 352 15.81 15.06 -13.97
C PRO A 352 16.02 16.54 -13.65
N ALA A 353 16.09 17.41 -14.66
CA ALA A 353 16.24 18.85 -14.48
C ALA A 353 14.95 19.53 -13.97
N LEU A 354 13.80 18.85 -14.01
CA LEU A 354 12.58 19.25 -13.32
C LEU A 354 12.66 18.85 -11.84
N THR A 355 13.55 19.52 -11.11
CA THR A 355 13.72 19.24 -9.67
C THR A 355 12.42 19.50 -8.89
N PRO A 356 12.21 18.85 -7.74
CA PRO A 356 11.01 19.07 -6.91
C PRO A 356 10.76 20.56 -6.63
N ASP A 357 11.80 21.33 -6.34
CA ASP A 357 11.67 22.76 -6.04
C ASP A 357 11.20 23.56 -7.25
N ARG A 358 11.69 23.21 -8.45
CA ARG A 358 11.29 23.88 -9.69
C ARG A 358 9.82 23.68 -10.02
N VAL A 359 9.24 22.52 -9.70
CA VAL A 359 7.84 22.21 -10.02
C VAL A 359 6.87 22.42 -8.85
N ARG A 360 7.39 22.82 -7.69
CA ARG A 360 6.62 22.91 -6.43
C ARG A 360 5.36 23.76 -6.57
N GLY A 361 5.45 24.90 -7.21
CA GLY A 361 4.32 25.83 -7.38
C GLY A 361 3.18 25.31 -8.26
N SER A 362 3.45 24.28 -9.06
CA SER A 362 2.48 23.67 -9.99
C SER A 362 1.82 22.41 -9.44
N LEU A 363 2.28 21.90 -8.29
CA LEU A 363 1.86 20.61 -7.73
C LEU A 363 0.98 20.78 -6.49
N THR A 364 0.00 19.90 -6.35
CA THR A 364 -0.69 19.73 -5.08
C THR A 364 0.27 19.15 -4.03
N SER A 365 -0.08 19.28 -2.74
CA SER A 365 0.75 18.74 -1.66
C SER A 365 1.06 17.25 -1.81
N ASP A 366 0.10 16.44 -2.25
CA ASP A 366 0.28 15.00 -2.47
C ASP A 366 1.20 14.71 -3.64
N GLN A 367 0.97 15.39 -4.76
CA GLN A 367 1.80 15.28 -5.96
C GLN A 367 3.25 15.70 -5.67
N TYR A 368 3.44 16.82 -4.97
CA TYR A 368 4.77 17.31 -4.62
C TYR A 368 5.54 16.32 -3.74
N LYS A 369 4.91 15.81 -2.69
CA LYS A 369 5.53 14.82 -1.79
C LYS A 369 5.93 13.55 -2.55
N LEU A 370 5.02 13.03 -3.38
CA LEU A 370 5.27 11.81 -4.13
C LEU A 370 6.32 12.01 -5.22
N TYR A 371 6.24 13.12 -5.96
CA TYR A 371 7.24 13.47 -6.97
C TYR A 371 8.63 13.62 -6.36
N THR A 372 8.74 14.30 -5.21
CA THR A 372 9.99 14.45 -4.47
C THR A 372 10.60 13.10 -4.10
N LEU A 373 9.76 12.17 -3.63
CA LEU A 373 10.18 10.82 -3.29
C LEU A 373 10.72 10.07 -4.51
N ILE A 374 9.97 10.08 -5.62
CA ILE A 374 10.35 9.42 -6.88
C ILE A 374 11.63 10.02 -7.44
N TRP A 375 11.71 11.33 -7.49
CA TRP A 375 12.86 12.05 -8.04
C TRP A 375 14.15 11.76 -7.25
N LYS A 376 14.09 11.91 -5.92
CA LYS A 376 15.24 11.65 -5.04
C LYS A 376 15.74 10.21 -5.16
N ARG A 377 14.81 9.23 -5.13
CA ARG A 377 15.16 7.81 -5.24
C ARG A 377 15.80 7.50 -6.59
N PHE A 378 15.25 8.04 -7.67
CA PHE A 378 15.76 7.78 -9.02
C PHE A 378 17.16 8.37 -9.21
N VAL A 379 17.38 9.65 -8.89
CA VAL A 379 18.70 10.27 -9.02
C VAL A 379 19.71 9.55 -8.13
N ALA A 380 19.37 9.29 -6.87
CA ALA A 380 20.21 8.55 -5.93
C ALA A 380 20.58 7.14 -6.45
N SER A 381 19.67 6.47 -7.15
CA SER A 381 19.91 5.11 -7.69
C SER A 381 21.08 5.08 -8.70
N LEU A 382 21.31 6.18 -9.39
CA LEU A 382 22.39 6.32 -10.39
C LEU A 382 23.66 6.99 -9.82
N MET A 383 23.66 7.40 -8.55
CA MET A 383 24.83 8.03 -7.89
C MET A 383 25.86 7.00 -7.40
N ALA A 384 27.02 7.50 -7.03
CA ALA A 384 28.11 6.72 -6.49
C ALA A 384 27.76 6.10 -5.12
N THR A 385 28.40 5.00 -4.81
CA THR A 385 28.27 4.23 -3.57
C THR A 385 28.72 5.07 -2.36
N CYS A 386 27.96 5.02 -1.28
CA CYS A 386 28.42 5.57 0.01
C CYS A 386 29.50 4.67 0.61
N ILE A 387 30.60 5.28 1.08
CA ILE A 387 31.72 4.59 1.70
C ILE A 387 31.76 4.96 3.18
N GLN A 388 31.72 3.95 4.02
CA GLN A 388 31.77 4.08 5.46
C GLN A 388 33.02 3.40 6.02
N ASN A 389 33.77 4.11 6.86
CA ASN A 389 34.78 3.49 7.68
C ASN A 389 34.09 2.84 8.88
N THR A 390 34.33 1.57 9.09
CA THR A 390 33.80 0.80 10.22
C THR A 390 34.88 0.51 11.23
N VAL A 391 34.52 0.54 12.49
CA VAL A 391 35.40 0.17 13.61
C VAL A 391 34.62 -0.82 14.50
N LYS A 392 35.25 -1.95 14.82
CA LYS A 392 34.78 -2.88 15.83
C LYS A 392 35.88 -3.04 16.88
N ALA A 393 35.56 -2.76 18.13
CA ALA A 393 36.45 -2.95 19.28
C ALA A 393 35.96 -4.09 20.15
N GLU A 394 36.90 -4.91 20.63
CA GLU A 394 36.69 -5.89 21.67
C GLU A 394 37.40 -5.39 22.94
N ILE A 395 36.68 -5.45 24.04
CA ILE A 395 37.11 -4.91 25.33
C ILE A 395 37.00 -6.03 26.34
N ASP A 396 38.13 -6.41 26.93
CA ASP A 396 38.14 -7.44 27.96
C ASP A 396 38.18 -6.77 29.34
N ALA A 397 37.30 -7.28 30.20
CA ALA A 397 37.20 -6.96 31.62
C ALA A 397 37.81 -8.09 32.44
N VAL A 398 38.81 -7.76 33.21
CA VAL A 398 39.52 -8.70 34.08
C VAL A 398 39.36 -8.22 35.53
N THR A 399 38.83 -9.09 36.38
CA THR A 399 38.68 -8.81 37.82
C THR A 399 39.77 -9.54 38.60
N GLU A 400 40.39 -8.87 39.51
CA GLU A 400 41.49 -9.41 40.33
C GLU A 400 40.95 -10.54 41.26
N GLY A 401 41.57 -11.72 41.22
CA GLY A 401 41.14 -12.88 41.99
C GLY A 401 40.03 -13.70 41.33
N VAL A 402 39.61 -13.35 40.11
CA VAL A 402 38.63 -14.10 39.31
C VAL A 402 39.31 -14.60 38.04
N ASP A 403 39.25 -15.93 37.82
CA ASP A 403 39.82 -16.52 36.59
C ASP A 403 39.04 -16.15 35.35
N GLY A 404 39.77 -15.96 34.23
CA GLY A 404 39.19 -15.64 32.92
C GLY A 404 38.89 -14.15 32.73
N TYR A 405 38.08 -13.84 31.75
CA TYR A 405 37.68 -12.47 31.41
C TYR A 405 36.22 -12.41 30.95
N CYS A 406 35.65 -11.22 31.02
CA CYS A 406 34.38 -10.91 30.38
C CYS A 406 34.63 -9.99 29.20
N ARG A 407 34.00 -10.24 28.05
CA ARG A 407 34.18 -9.47 26.81
C ARG A 407 33.00 -8.60 26.54
N PHE A 408 33.26 -7.33 26.21
CA PHE A 408 32.34 -6.38 25.65
C PHE A 408 32.72 -6.10 24.20
N THR A 409 31.73 -5.78 23.38
CA THR A 409 31.96 -5.34 22.00
C THR A 409 31.32 -3.99 21.74
N ALA A 410 32.05 -3.14 21.02
CA ALA A 410 31.53 -1.88 20.52
C ALA A 410 31.74 -1.80 19.02
N ALA A 411 30.73 -1.40 18.28
CA ALA A 411 30.80 -1.16 16.85
C ALA A 411 30.35 0.25 16.50
N GLY A 412 30.94 0.81 15.47
CA GLY A 412 30.56 2.13 14.98
C GLY A 412 31.06 2.36 13.58
N TYR A 413 30.52 3.40 12.93
CA TYR A 413 31.00 3.81 11.62
C TYR A 413 31.09 5.34 11.50
N SER A 414 31.88 5.78 10.55
CA SER A 414 31.93 7.16 10.10
C SER A 414 31.83 7.22 8.59
N ILE A 415 31.14 8.21 8.06
CA ILE A 415 31.01 8.40 6.62
C ILE A 415 32.36 8.93 6.09
N LYS A 416 33.00 8.15 5.22
CA LYS A 416 34.20 8.56 4.48
C LYS A 416 33.80 9.31 3.21
N PHE A 417 32.78 8.84 2.52
CA PHE A 417 32.17 9.48 1.36
C PHE A 417 30.67 9.20 1.37
N ASP A 418 29.85 10.24 1.33
CA ASP A 418 28.41 10.16 1.44
C ASP A 418 27.74 9.54 0.21
N GLY A 419 28.29 9.76 -1.00
CA GLY A 419 27.74 9.23 -2.23
C GLY A 419 26.25 9.54 -2.37
N PHE A 420 25.44 8.53 -2.71
CA PHE A 420 24.00 8.69 -2.89
C PHE A 420 23.24 9.12 -1.64
N THR A 421 23.79 8.92 -0.43
CA THR A 421 23.10 9.24 0.83
C THR A 421 22.93 10.74 1.06
N VAL A 422 23.68 11.58 0.34
CA VAL A 422 23.48 13.03 0.31
C VAL A 422 22.04 13.40 -0.12
N LEU A 423 21.41 12.55 -0.92
CA LEU A 423 20.09 12.81 -1.51
C LEU A 423 18.98 11.92 -0.94
N TYR A 424 19.29 10.65 -0.73
CA TYR A 424 18.27 9.66 -0.37
C TYR A 424 18.83 8.49 0.45
N GLU A 425 18.13 8.14 1.49
CA GLU A 425 18.27 6.88 2.22
C GLU A 425 16.93 6.18 2.34
N GLU A 426 16.90 4.85 2.20
CA GLU A 426 15.67 4.05 2.31
C GLU A 426 15.20 3.98 3.77
N SER A 427 13.88 4.06 3.99
CA SER A 427 13.32 3.84 5.33
C SER A 427 13.15 2.34 5.60
N THR A 428 13.35 1.94 6.85
CA THR A 428 13.11 0.57 7.32
C THR A 428 11.83 0.49 8.14
N ASP A 429 11.23 -0.70 8.22
CA ASP A 429 10.11 -0.97 9.13
C ASP A 429 10.60 -1.30 10.56
N ASP A 430 11.91 -1.57 10.72
CA ASP A 430 12.53 -1.91 12.00
C ASP A 430 12.84 -0.63 12.78
N GLU A 431 12.13 -0.43 13.89
CA GLU A 431 12.39 0.65 14.85
C GLU A 431 13.66 0.39 15.69
N ASP A 432 14.16 -0.86 15.69
CA ASP A 432 15.25 -1.33 16.58
C ASP A 432 16.65 -1.29 15.94
N VAL A 433 16.85 -0.61 14.82
CA VAL A 433 18.22 -0.38 14.35
C VAL A 433 18.85 0.66 15.29
N GLU A 434 19.48 0.17 16.37
CA GLU A 434 20.36 1.00 17.19
C GLU A 434 21.31 1.75 16.23
N ALA A 435 21.23 3.07 16.28
CA ALA A 435 22.13 3.91 15.52
C ALA A 435 23.55 3.60 16.00
N GLU A 436 24.30 2.77 15.23
CA GLU A 436 25.71 2.54 15.47
C GLU A 436 26.38 3.91 15.62
N GLY A 437 26.68 4.29 16.86
CA GLY A 437 27.24 5.60 17.20
C GLY A 437 28.66 5.76 16.64
N LYS A 438 29.12 7.00 16.53
CA LYS A 438 30.55 7.24 16.26
C LYS A 438 31.37 6.76 17.46
N LEU A 439 32.21 5.74 17.27
CA LEU A 439 33.18 5.35 18.26
C LEU A 439 34.34 6.42 18.29
N PRO A 440 34.88 6.72 19.48
CA PRO A 440 36.13 7.48 19.56
C PRO A 440 37.27 6.66 18.94
N GLU A 441 38.38 7.32 18.71
CA GLU A 441 39.60 6.62 18.31
C GLU A 441 40.06 5.72 19.46
N LEU A 442 40.17 4.42 19.18
CA LEU A 442 40.57 3.38 20.11
C LEU A 442 41.77 2.62 19.51
N ASN A 443 42.70 2.23 20.37
CA ASN A 443 43.85 1.40 20.01
C ASN A 443 43.91 0.17 20.93
N THR A 444 44.47 -0.89 20.42
CA THR A 444 44.74 -2.09 21.23
C THR A 444 45.66 -1.73 22.38
N GLY A 445 45.34 -2.16 23.59
CA GLY A 445 46.04 -1.82 24.81
C GLY A 445 45.49 -0.60 25.57
N ASP A 446 44.58 0.17 24.98
CA ASP A 446 43.94 1.31 25.67
C ASP A 446 43.22 0.86 26.93
N LYS A 447 43.54 1.48 28.08
CA LYS A 447 42.82 1.27 29.33
C LYS A 447 41.58 2.16 29.36
N LEU A 448 40.44 1.56 29.68
CA LEU A 448 39.15 2.24 29.69
C LEU A 448 38.70 2.46 31.14
N LYS A 449 38.08 3.61 31.37
CA LYS A 449 37.41 3.87 32.64
C LYS A 449 35.94 3.58 32.50
N LEU A 450 35.41 2.62 33.29
CA LEU A 450 34.00 2.39 33.37
C LEU A 450 33.29 3.60 33.98
N LYS A 451 32.26 4.10 33.30
CA LYS A 451 31.40 5.19 33.77
C LYS A 451 30.09 4.68 34.34
N ASP A 452 29.52 3.67 33.68
CA ASP A 452 28.23 3.07 34.02
C ASP A 452 28.18 1.64 33.49
N LEU A 453 27.54 0.72 34.24
CA LEU A 453 27.31 -0.66 33.83
C LEU A 453 25.90 -1.05 34.30
N LYS A 454 25.06 -1.45 33.35
CA LYS A 454 23.67 -1.81 33.63
C LYS A 454 23.29 -3.14 33.04
N GLY A 455 22.58 -3.92 33.85
CA GLY A 455 21.83 -5.07 33.39
C GLY A 455 20.42 -4.63 33.00
N ASN A 456 20.04 -4.83 31.73
CA ASN A 456 18.73 -4.49 31.23
C ASN A 456 17.93 -5.76 30.92
N GLN A 457 16.74 -5.86 31.52
CA GLN A 457 15.80 -6.92 31.26
C GLN A 457 15.05 -6.67 29.95
N HIS A 458 14.94 -7.67 29.13
CA HIS A 458 14.20 -7.64 27.89
C HIS A 458 13.32 -8.89 27.77
N PHE A 459 12.30 -8.77 26.97
CA PHE A 459 11.48 -9.91 26.54
C PHE A 459 11.43 -9.92 25.01
N THR A 460 11.54 -11.11 24.42
CA THR A 460 11.33 -11.25 22.98
C THR A 460 9.95 -10.74 22.61
N GLN A 461 9.85 -10.09 21.45
CA GLN A 461 8.60 -9.50 20.98
C GLN A 461 7.95 -10.40 19.93
N PRO A 462 6.61 -10.45 19.87
CA PRO A 462 5.92 -11.14 18.79
C PRO A 462 6.24 -10.49 17.43
N PRO A 463 6.03 -11.22 16.31
CA PRO A 463 6.20 -10.61 15.00
C PRO A 463 5.27 -9.42 14.85
N ALA A 464 5.76 -8.35 14.23
CA ALA A 464 4.98 -7.13 14.04
C ALA A 464 3.74 -7.38 13.14
N ARG A 465 2.62 -6.73 13.48
CA ARG A 465 1.44 -6.72 12.62
C ARG A 465 1.74 -6.08 11.28
N TYR A 466 1.03 -6.54 10.25
CA TYR A 466 1.16 -5.92 8.94
C TYR A 466 0.69 -4.45 8.96
N THR A 467 1.52 -3.59 8.37
CA THR A 467 1.11 -2.29 7.84
C THR A 467 0.70 -2.46 6.37
N GLU A 468 0.18 -1.42 5.70
CA GLU A 468 -0.02 -1.50 4.25
C GLU A 468 1.31 -1.78 3.53
N ALA A 469 2.40 -1.15 3.96
CA ALA A 469 3.73 -1.34 3.38
C ALA A 469 4.21 -2.79 3.50
N SER A 470 4.20 -3.35 4.70
CA SER A 470 4.67 -4.72 4.91
C SER A 470 3.73 -5.78 4.32
N LEU A 471 2.41 -5.50 4.21
CA LEU A 471 1.49 -6.39 3.50
C LEU A 471 1.76 -6.39 1.99
N ILE A 472 1.99 -5.22 1.37
CA ILE A 472 2.36 -5.14 -0.04
C ILE A 472 3.65 -5.90 -0.30
N LYS A 473 4.66 -5.73 0.57
CA LYS A 473 5.92 -6.47 0.50
C LYS A 473 5.68 -7.97 0.57
N ALA A 474 4.89 -8.44 1.53
CA ALA A 474 4.57 -9.86 1.69
C ALA A 474 3.78 -10.42 0.48
N LEU A 475 2.83 -9.67 -0.08
CA LEU A 475 2.10 -10.07 -1.28
C LEU A 475 3.06 -10.21 -2.46
N GLU A 476 3.93 -9.23 -2.67
CA GLU A 476 4.93 -9.23 -3.75
C GLU A 476 5.93 -10.39 -3.62
N GLU A 477 6.50 -10.61 -2.44
CA GLU A 477 7.46 -11.68 -2.16
C GLU A 477 6.86 -13.07 -2.39
N ASN A 478 5.56 -13.22 -2.11
CA ASN A 478 4.81 -14.45 -2.37
C ASN A 478 4.27 -14.55 -3.81
N GLY A 479 4.53 -13.58 -4.69
CA GLY A 479 4.02 -13.58 -6.07
C GLY A 479 2.52 -13.34 -6.20
N ILE A 480 1.87 -12.78 -5.18
CA ILE A 480 0.41 -12.59 -5.07
C ILE A 480 0.05 -11.15 -5.46
N GLY A 481 -0.84 -11.01 -6.42
CA GLY A 481 -1.18 -9.71 -6.98
C GLY A 481 -0.16 -9.23 -8.02
N ARG A 482 -0.42 -8.05 -8.59
CA ARG A 482 0.42 -7.41 -9.61
C ARG A 482 0.34 -5.88 -9.40
N PRO A 483 1.18 -5.07 -10.06
CA PRO A 483 1.17 -3.62 -9.92
C PRO A 483 -0.21 -2.96 -9.99
N SER A 484 -1.09 -3.46 -10.84
CA SER A 484 -2.47 -2.96 -10.98
C SER A 484 -3.40 -3.33 -9.82
N THR A 485 -3.06 -4.30 -8.97
CA THR A 485 -4.00 -4.89 -8.00
C THR A 485 -3.69 -4.63 -6.53
N TYR A 486 -2.44 -4.34 -6.13
CA TYR A 486 -2.07 -4.17 -4.71
C TYR A 486 -2.97 -3.17 -3.97
N ALA A 487 -3.12 -1.96 -4.50
CA ALA A 487 -3.94 -0.93 -3.87
C ALA A 487 -5.43 -1.34 -3.78
N THR A 488 -5.94 -2.02 -4.81
CA THR A 488 -7.33 -2.48 -4.88
C THR A 488 -7.60 -3.61 -3.88
N ILE A 489 -6.66 -4.54 -3.70
CA ILE A 489 -6.75 -5.63 -2.71
C ILE A 489 -6.93 -5.03 -1.31
N ILE A 490 -6.01 -4.16 -0.89
CA ILE A 490 -6.04 -3.55 0.45
C ILE A 490 -7.30 -2.73 0.66
N THR A 491 -7.65 -1.88 -0.31
CA THR A 491 -8.87 -1.07 -0.23
C THR A 491 -10.11 -1.95 -0.09
N THR A 492 -10.16 -3.07 -0.81
CA THR A 492 -11.31 -3.98 -0.81
C THR A 492 -11.47 -4.70 0.53
N ILE A 493 -10.39 -5.26 1.09
CA ILE A 493 -10.48 -6.00 2.36
C ILE A 493 -10.87 -5.10 3.53
N VAL A 494 -10.42 -3.83 3.50
CA VAL A 494 -10.80 -2.82 4.49
C VAL A 494 -12.25 -2.35 4.28
N LYS A 495 -12.63 -2.02 3.04
CA LYS A 495 -14.02 -1.59 2.70
C LYS A 495 -15.07 -2.65 3.03
N ARG A 496 -14.70 -3.93 2.96
CA ARG A 496 -15.56 -5.07 3.30
C ARG A 496 -15.57 -5.41 4.78
N GLU A 497 -14.87 -4.64 5.59
CA GLU A 497 -14.76 -4.86 7.03
C GLU A 497 -14.15 -6.23 7.41
N TYR A 498 -13.35 -6.85 6.54
CA TYR A 498 -12.59 -8.07 6.88
C TYR A 498 -11.34 -7.75 7.67
N VAL A 499 -10.84 -6.54 7.49
CA VAL A 499 -9.66 -5.97 8.14
C VAL A 499 -9.97 -4.53 8.56
N LYS A 500 -9.51 -4.13 9.71
CA LYS A 500 -9.56 -2.74 10.20
C LYS A 500 -8.16 -2.16 10.33
N ARG A 501 -8.04 -0.83 10.11
CA ARG A 501 -6.81 -0.08 10.36
C ARG A 501 -6.84 0.55 11.73
N GLN A 502 -5.79 0.37 12.51
CA GLN A 502 -5.57 1.07 13.77
C GLN A 502 -4.09 1.46 13.85
N GLN A 503 -3.76 2.72 14.08
CA GLN A 503 -2.39 3.23 14.21
C GLN A 503 -1.44 2.73 13.09
N LYS A 504 -1.86 2.81 11.84
CA LYS A 504 -1.16 2.30 10.64
C LYS A 504 -1.10 0.77 10.51
N GLN A 505 -1.46 -0.01 11.53
CA GLN A 505 -1.47 -1.46 11.50
C GLN A 505 -2.81 -2.02 11.00
N LEU A 506 -2.76 -3.23 10.45
CA LEU A 506 -3.90 -3.96 9.93
C LEU A 506 -4.27 -5.09 10.91
N TYR A 507 -5.49 -5.05 11.39
CA TYR A 507 -6.06 -6.05 12.31
C TYR A 507 -7.16 -6.82 11.61
N PRO A 508 -7.22 -8.15 11.75
CA PRO A 508 -8.38 -8.89 11.30
C PRO A 508 -9.60 -8.48 12.13
N THR A 509 -10.77 -8.59 11.55
CA THR A 509 -12.04 -8.53 12.28
C THR A 509 -12.53 -9.96 12.54
N GLU A 510 -13.44 -10.16 13.47
CA GLU A 510 -14.11 -11.45 13.67
C GLU A 510 -14.68 -12.01 12.37
N LEU A 511 -15.26 -11.13 11.56
CA LEU A 511 -15.76 -11.48 10.23
C LEU A 511 -14.66 -11.99 9.31
N GLY A 512 -13.50 -11.31 9.30
CA GLY A 512 -12.32 -11.73 8.55
C GLY A 512 -11.77 -13.07 9.02
N GLU A 513 -11.73 -13.30 10.33
CA GLU A 513 -11.30 -14.56 10.94
C GLU A 513 -12.27 -15.70 10.59
N ALA A 514 -13.59 -15.50 10.73
CA ALA A 514 -14.59 -16.50 10.42
C ALA A 514 -14.58 -16.90 8.93
N ILE A 515 -14.46 -15.93 8.01
CA ILE A 515 -14.34 -16.21 6.57
C ILE A 515 -13.04 -16.96 6.29
N THR A 516 -11.92 -16.54 6.88
CA THR A 516 -10.64 -17.22 6.67
C THR A 516 -10.66 -18.64 7.19
N LYS A 517 -11.25 -18.89 8.35
CA LYS A 517 -11.41 -20.22 8.93
C LYS A 517 -12.22 -21.11 8.00
N LEU A 518 -13.42 -20.66 7.56
CA LEU A 518 -14.27 -21.40 6.63
C LEU A 518 -13.52 -21.73 5.34
N LEU A 519 -12.80 -20.76 4.77
CA LEU A 519 -12.09 -20.95 3.51
C LEU A 519 -10.88 -21.89 3.68
N LYS A 520 -10.13 -21.81 4.79
CA LYS A 520 -9.01 -22.73 5.09
C LYS A 520 -9.49 -24.18 5.25
N GLU A 521 -10.62 -24.38 5.90
CA GLU A 521 -11.18 -25.72 6.16
C GLU A 521 -11.84 -26.35 4.91
N LYS A 522 -12.59 -25.57 4.14
CA LYS A 522 -13.43 -26.07 3.05
C LYS A 522 -12.92 -25.75 1.64
N PHE A 523 -12.12 -24.72 1.48
CA PHE A 523 -11.60 -24.24 0.21
C PHE A 523 -10.10 -23.92 0.30
N SER A 524 -9.34 -24.81 0.94
CA SER A 524 -7.93 -24.59 1.25
C SER A 524 -7.09 -24.15 0.05
N LYS A 525 -7.38 -24.67 -1.14
CA LYS A 525 -6.70 -24.34 -2.39
C LYS A 525 -6.92 -22.87 -2.78
N ILE A 526 -8.13 -22.34 -2.64
CA ILE A 526 -8.47 -20.94 -3.00
C ILE A 526 -7.71 -19.91 -2.16
N VAL A 527 -7.43 -20.23 -0.91
CA VAL A 527 -6.69 -19.35 0.00
C VAL A 527 -5.21 -19.75 0.16
N ASN A 528 -4.71 -20.69 -0.65
CA ASN A 528 -3.34 -21.10 -0.63
C ASN A 528 -2.46 -20.07 -1.37
N THR A 529 -1.39 -19.60 -0.71
CA THR A 529 -0.46 -18.60 -1.26
C THR A 529 0.25 -19.12 -2.51
N LYS A 530 0.81 -20.34 -2.47
CA LYS A 530 1.52 -20.95 -3.61
C LYS A 530 0.59 -21.18 -4.81
N PHE A 531 -0.64 -21.65 -4.56
CA PHE A 531 -1.62 -21.84 -5.63
C PHE A 531 -2.00 -20.51 -6.27
N THR A 532 -2.22 -19.46 -5.46
CA THR A 532 -2.58 -18.14 -5.97
C THR A 532 -1.42 -17.52 -6.75
N ALA A 533 -0.19 -17.66 -6.28
CA ALA A 533 1.01 -17.25 -7.00
C ALA A 533 1.19 -17.99 -8.34
N GLY A 534 1.01 -19.32 -8.35
CA GLY A 534 1.05 -20.12 -9.58
C GLY A 534 0.00 -19.68 -10.60
N MET A 535 -1.20 -19.34 -10.14
CA MET A 535 -2.26 -18.82 -11.02
C MET A 535 -1.90 -17.43 -11.59
N GLU A 536 -1.26 -16.55 -10.79
CA GLU A 536 -0.75 -15.27 -11.29
C GLU A 536 0.35 -15.47 -12.34
N THR A 537 1.22 -16.46 -12.16
CA THR A 537 2.26 -16.84 -13.14
C THR A 537 1.62 -17.37 -14.42
N LYS A 538 0.65 -18.29 -14.34
CA LYS A 538 -0.08 -18.79 -15.53
C LYS A 538 -0.76 -17.65 -16.31
N LEU A 539 -1.34 -16.67 -15.61
CA LEU A 539 -1.92 -15.48 -16.24
C LEU A 539 -0.88 -14.59 -16.95
N ASP A 540 0.35 -14.53 -16.45
CA ASP A 540 1.44 -13.85 -17.14
C ASP A 540 1.90 -14.65 -18.35
N GLU A 541 2.02 -16.00 -18.24
CA GLU A 541 2.34 -16.92 -19.35
C GLU A 541 1.30 -16.87 -20.48
N VAL A 542 0.00 -16.68 -20.14
CA VAL A 542 -1.03 -16.37 -21.15
C VAL A 542 -0.72 -15.05 -21.87
N GLY A 543 -0.32 -14.02 -21.14
CA GLY A 543 0.07 -12.73 -21.72
C GLY A 543 1.32 -12.80 -22.61
N GLU A 544 2.18 -13.79 -22.40
CA GLU A 544 3.35 -14.08 -23.20
C GLU A 544 3.06 -15.06 -24.37
N GLY A 545 1.84 -15.57 -24.48
CA GLY A 545 1.43 -16.55 -25.48
C GLY A 545 1.99 -17.97 -25.23
N LYS A 546 2.43 -18.28 -24.02
CA LYS A 546 3.01 -19.58 -23.62
C LYS A 546 1.97 -20.56 -23.04
N GLU A 547 0.82 -20.06 -22.61
CA GLU A 547 -0.26 -20.84 -21.98
C GLU A 547 -1.58 -20.54 -22.66
N ASP A 548 -2.42 -21.58 -22.87
CA ASP A 548 -3.80 -21.40 -23.35
C ASP A 548 -4.74 -21.06 -22.21
N TYR A 549 -5.41 -19.90 -22.30
CA TYR A 549 -6.23 -19.41 -21.21
C TYR A 549 -7.53 -20.23 -21.01
N ILE A 550 -8.04 -20.89 -22.05
CA ILE A 550 -9.25 -21.74 -21.94
C ILE A 550 -8.86 -23.03 -21.22
N ALA A 551 -7.77 -23.66 -21.57
CA ALA A 551 -7.26 -24.84 -20.87
C ALA A 551 -7.00 -24.56 -19.39
N MET A 552 -6.36 -23.41 -19.09
CA MET A 552 -6.15 -22.95 -17.71
C MET A 552 -7.48 -22.74 -16.95
N LEU A 553 -8.52 -22.20 -17.60
CA LEU A 553 -9.83 -21.99 -16.98
C LEU A 553 -10.53 -23.33 -16.69
N HIS A 554 -10.45 -24.33 -17.57
CA HIS A 554 -10.97 -25.68 -17.36
C HIS A 554 -10.27 -26.36 -16.19
N GLU A 555 -8.93 -26.39 -16.17
CA GLU A 555 -8.14 -26.96 -15.07
C GLU A 555 -8.55 -26.39 -13.71
N PHE A 556 -8.72 -25.07 -13.63
CA PHE A 556 -9.16 -24.41 -12.41
C PHE A 556 -10.62 -24.72 -12.05
N TYR A 557 -11.54 -24.58 -13.02
CA TYR A 557 -12.97 -24.56 -12.74
C TYR A 557 -13.51 -25.94 -12.38
N ASP A 558 -13.07 -27.00 -13.05
CA ASP A 558 -13.58 -28.37 -12.86
C ASP A 558 -13.33 -28.84 -11.43
N GLU A 559 -12.15 -28.58 -10.90
CA GLU A 559 -11.82 -28.90 -9.51
C GLU A 559 -12.56 -27.99 -8.52
N PHE A 560 -12.62 -26.70 -8.83
CA PHE A 560 -13.30 -25.72 -7.98
C PHE A 560 -14.79 -26.01 -7.85
N ASP A 561 -15.51 -26.27 -8.95
CA ASP A 561 -16.94 -26.53 -8.92
C ASP A 561 -17.25 -27.86 -8.23
N LYS A 562 -16.46 -28.92 -8.49
CA LYS A 562 -16.59 -30.21 -7.80
C LYS A 562 -16.48 -30.06 -6.29
N ASN A 563 -15.45 -29.31 -5.82
CA ASN A 563 -15.29 -29.03 -4.40
C ASN A 563 -16.45 -28.19 -3.85
N LEU A 564 -16.88 -27.16 -4.58
CA LEU A 564 -17.99 -26.30 -4.15
C LEU A 564 -19.31 -27.08 -3.99
N GLN A 565 -19.64 -28.02 -4.90
CA GLN A 565 -20.84 -28.86 -4.78
C GLN A 565 -20.75 -29.79 -3.56
N LYS A 566 -19.57 -30.41 -3.35
CA LYS A 566 -19.33 -31.24 -2.18
C LYS A 566 -19.57 -30.44 -0.88
N VAL A 567 -18.92 -29.27 -0.75
CA VAL A 567 -19.04 -28.42 0.44
C VAL A 567 -20.47 -27.90 0.64
N LYS A 568 -21.18 -27.56 -0.41
CA LYS A 568 -22.60 -27.18 -0.32
C LYS A 568 -23.44 -28.26 0.30
N THR A 569 -23.21 -29.54 -0.07
CA THR A 569 -23.91 -30.69 0.48
C THR A 569 -23.54 -30.90 1.95
N GLU A 570 -22.25 -30.93 2.28
CA GLU A 570 -21.76 -31.11 3.66
C GLU A 570 -22.28 -30.03 4.63
N MET A 571 -22.39 -28.80 4.17
CA MET A 571 -22.78 -27.66 5.00
C MET A 571 -24.25 -27.25 4.81
N LYS A 572 -25.13 -28.10 4.26
CA LYS A 572 -26.50 -27.72 3.94
C LYS A 572 -27.20 -26.99 5.09
N ASP A 573 -27.13 -27.51 6.30
CA ASP A 573 -27.83 -27.01 7.48
C ASP A 573 -26.93 -26.26 8.48
N VAL A 574 -25.65 -26.05 8.12
CA VAL A 574 -24.69 -25.36 8.98
C VAL A 574 -24.74 -23.85 8.73
N LYS A 575 -24.86 -23.07 9.81
CA LYS A 575 -24.61 -21.62 9.82
C LYS A 575 -23.52 -21.31 10.82
N ILE A 576 -22.60 -20.44 10.43
CA ILE A 576 -21.52 -19.94 11.27
C ILE A 576 -22.08 -18.71 11.98
N GLN A 577 -22.17 -18.78 13.29
CA GLN A 577 -22.50 -17.62 14.13
C GLN A 577 -21.22 -16.85 14.40
N LEU A 578 -21.28 -15.54 14.24
CA LEU A 578 -20.26 -14.62 14.70
C LEU A 578 -20.58 -14.26 16.16
N ASP A 579 -19.58 -14.05 16.98
CA ASP A 579 -19.78 -13.49 18.29
C ASP A 579 -20.44 -12.12 18.14
N GLU A 580 -21.51 -11.90 18.90
CA GLU A 580 -22.25 -10.66 18.80
C GLU A 580 -21.55 -9.58 19.66
N ASP A 581 -21.21 -8.44 19.07
CA ASP A 581 -20.70 -7.27 19.83
C ASP A 581 -21.73 -6.86 20.89
N VAL A 582 -21.60 -7.38 22.10
CA VAL A 582 -22.49 -7.03 23.22
C VAL A 582 -22.16 -5.62 23.67
N THR A 583 -23.17 -4.79 23.84
CA THR A 583 -23.04 -3.42 24.33
C THR A 583 -23.47 -3.32 25.80
N ASP A 584 -23.08 -2.25 26.48
CA ASP A 584 -23.52 -1.94 27.83
C ASP A 584 -24.95 -1.36 27.90
N ILE A 585 -25.68 -1.40 26.77
CA ILE A 585 -27.03 -0.83 26.66
C ILE A 585 -28.06 -1.93 26.93
N PRO A 586 -28.82 -1.90 28.00
CA PRO A 586 -29.87 -2.87 28.27
C PRO A 586 -31.07 -2.66 27.35
N CYS A 587 -31.70 -3.76 26.97
CA CYS A 587 -32.94 -3.74 26.23
C CYS A 587 -34.08 -3.27 27.12
N GLU A 588 -34.76 -2.18 26.76
CA GLU A 588 -35.89 -1.61 27.53
C GLU A 588 -37.09 -2.54 27.66
N LYS A 589 -37.17 -3.60 26.81
CA LYS A 589 -38.30 -4.53 26.82
C LYS A 589 -38.04 -5.80 27.66
N CYS A 590 -36.78 -6.26 27.75
CA CYS A 590 -36.49 -7.51 28.42
C CYS A 590 -35.19 -7.52 29.25
N GLY A 591 -34.51 -6.37 29.40
CA GLY A 591 -33.34 -6.21 30.24
C GLY A 591 -32.02 -6.84 29.68
N ARG A 592 -32.07 -7.67 28.68
CA ARG A 592 -30.84 -8.27 28.07
C ARG A 592 -29.98 -7.19 27.43
N MET A 593 -28.66 -7.29 27.53
CA MET A 593 -27.74 -6.36 26.89
C MET A 593 -27.92 -6.42 25.38
N MET A 594 -28.07 -5.24 24.74
CA MET A 594 -28.26 -5.18 23.29
C MET A 594 -26.96 -5.48 22.56
N VAL A 595 -27.07 -6.05 21.36
CA VAL A 595 -25.95 -6.42 20.49
C VAL A 595 -25.96 -5.57 19.24
N ILE A 596 -24.77 -5.28 18.71
CA ILE A 596 -24.65 -4.57 17.45
C ILE A 596 -24.84 -5.55 16.29
N LYS A 597 -25.91 -5.36 15.52
CA LYS A 597 -26.16 -6.11 14.26
C LYS A 597 -26.02 -5.19 13.04
N VAL A 598 -25.70 -5.79 11.90
CA VAL A 598 -25.60 -5.08 10.62
C VAL A 598 -26.84 -5.38 9.80
N GLY A 599 -27.63 -4.37 9.50
CA GLY A 599 -28.82 -4.43 8.67
C GLY A 599 -28.61 -3.79 7.28
N ARG A 600 -29.70 -3.75 6.49
CA ARG A 600 -29.71 -3.13 5.14
C ARG A 600 -29.25 -1.66 5.13
N TYR A 601 -29.47 -0.96 6.23
CA TYR A 601 -29.19 0.48 6.37
C TYR A 601 -27.96 0.79 7.24
N GLY A 602 -27.18 -0.22 7.62
CA GLY A 602 -25.97 -0.09 8.47
C GLY A 602 -26.09 -0.83 9.80
N LYS A 603 -25.16 -0.51 10.71
CA LYS A 603 -25.15 -1.07 12.07
C LYS A 603 -26.33 -0.55 12.89
N PHE A 604 -26.95 -1.42 13.70
CA PHE A 604 -28.03 -1.08 14.62
C PHE A 604 -27.93 -1.92 15.90
N LEU A 605 -28.51 -1.45 16.96
CA LEU A 605 -28.67 -2.19 18.21
C LEU A 605 -29.88 -3.11 18.10
N ALA A 606 -29.70 -4.39 18.40
CA ALA A 606 -30.77 -5.37 18.43
C ALA A 606 -30.77 -6.12 19.76
N CYS A 607 -31.94 -6.51 20.21
CA CYS A 607 -32.03 -7.41 21.36
C CYS A 607 -31.65 -8.84 20.96
N PRO A 608 -30.75 -9.53 21.68
CA PRO A 608 -30.38 -10.91 21.40
C PRO A 608 -31.55 -11.90 21.63
N GLY A 609 -32.59 -11.48 22.32
CA GLY A 609 -33.79 -12.29 22.57
C GLY A 609 -34.75 -12.42 21.38
N TYR A 610 -34.32 -12.04 20.16
CA TYR A 610 -35.12 -12.30 18.95
C TYR A 610 -35.25 -13.81 18.68
N PRO A 611 -36.44 -14.34 18.30
CA PRO A 611 -37.67 -13.63 17.90
C PRO A 611 -38.64 -13.23 19.01
N GLU A 612 -38.40 -13.61 20.26
CA GLU A 612 -39.25 -13.32 21.41
C GLU A 612 -39.28 -11.81 21.73
N CYS A 613 -38.11 -11.17 21.73
CA CYS A 613 -37.99 -9.74 21.88
C CYS A 613 -37.49 -9.09 20.58
N LYS A 614 -38.36 -8.38 19.90
CA LYS A 614 -38.08 -7.72 18.61
C LYS A 614 -37.56 -6.29 18.76
N ASN A 615 -36.98 -5.93 19.92
CA ASN A 615 -36.50 -4.57 20.15
C ASN A 615 -35.23 -4.31 19.32
N ALA A 616 -35.26 -3.25 18.52
CA ALA A 616 -34.12 -2.78 17.74
C ALA A 616 -34.08 -1.25 17.73
N LYS A 617 -32.88 -0.69 17.84
CA LYS A 617 -32.63 0.75 17.83
C LYS A 617 -31.52 1.12 16.86
N PRO A 618 -31.53 2.31 16.25
CA PRO A 618 -30.39 2.81 15.51
C PRO A 618 -29.15 2.86 16.42
N LEU A 619 -28.00 2.42 15.90
CA LEU A 619 -26.73 2.67 16.56
C LEU A 619 -26.37 4.14 16.32
N VAL A 620 -26.46 4.95 17.38
CA VAL A 620 -26.26 6.39 17.30
C VAL A 620 -24.90 6.72 17.93
N THR A 621 -24.04 7.37 17.15
CA THR A 621 -22.80 7.93 17.71
C THR A 621 -23.14 9.26 18.39
N LYS A 622 -23.11 9.26 19.72
CA LYS A 622 -23.27 10.49 20.50
C LYS A 622 -22.05 11.37 20.30
N THR A 623 -22.27 12.67 20.24
CA THR A 623 -21.22 13.68 20.33
C THR A 623 -21.28 14.37 21.71
N ASN A 624 -20.20 15.04 22.09
CA ASN A 624 -20.20 15.80 23.36
C ASN A 624 -20.98 17.13 23.26
N ALA A 625 -21.50 17.47 22.09
CA ALA A 625 -22.16 18.73 21.83
C ALA A 625 -23.63 18.69 22.18
N LYS A 626 -24.13 19.83 22.70
CA LYS A 626 -25.54 20.07 22.97
C LYS A 626 -26.20 20.81 21.80
N CYS A 627 -27.46 20.48 21.56
CA CYS A 627 -28.25 21.13 20.52
C CYS A 627 -28.43 22.62 20.80
N PRO A 628 -28.06 23.53 19.89
CA PRO A 628 -28.19 24.96 20.10
C PRO A 628 -29.66 25.44 20.19
N LYS A 629 -30.63 24.64 19.66
CA LYS A 629 -32.07 24.95 19.73
C LYS A 629 -32.72 24.52 21.04
N CYS A 630 -32.57 23.25 21.44
CA CYS A 630 -33.31 22.66 22.54
C CYS A 630 -32.44 22.14 23.69
N GLY A 631 -31.12 22.22 23.61
CA GLY A 631 -30.20 21.70 24.64
C GLY A 631 -30.06 20.17 24.67
N GLY A 632 -30.80 19.41 23.86
CA GLY A 632 -30.67 17.96 23.71
C GLY A 632 -29.31 17.54 23.16
N GLU A 633 -29.01 16.23 23.11
CA GLU A 633 -27.75 15.74 22.59
C GLU A 633 -27.68 15.90 21.06
N VAL A 634 -26.51 16.26 20.55
CA VAL A 634 -26.24 16.20 19.10
C VAL A 634 -25.67 14.86 18.76
N ILE A 635 -26.24 14.19 17.74
CA ILE A 635 -25.89 12.85 17.32
C ILE A 635 -25.47 12.83 15.85
N GLU A 636 -24.50 11.97 15.50
CA GLU A 636 -24.12 11.74 14.13
C GLU A 636 -25.15 10.83 13.43
N ARG A 637 -25.60 11.24 12.26
CA ARG A 637 -26.51 10.49 11.38
C ARG A 637 -25.88 10.38 9.98
N LYS A 638 -26.37 9.45 9.16
CA LYS A 638 -25.97 9.32 7.75
C LYS A 638 -27.13 9.70 6.83
N SER A 639 -26.82 10.52 5.83
CA SER A 639 -27.77 10.87 4.77
C SER A 639 -28.06 9.65 3.87
N LYS A 640 -29.09 9.71 3.02
CA LYS A 640 -29.40 8.68 2.01
C LYS A 640 -28.22 8.36 1.06
N ARG A 641 -27.30 9.29 0.90
CA ARG A 641 -26.07 9.15 0.09
C ARG A 641 -24.86 8.67 0.91
N GLY A 642 -25.04 8.35 2.21
CA GLY A 642 -23.98 7.84 3.08
C GLY A 642 -23.08 8.90 3.73
N PHE A 643 -23.32 10.20 3.49
CA PHE A 643 -22.52 11.27 4.10
C PHE A 643 -22.95 11.51 5.55
N PRO A 644 -21.99 11.70 6.50
CA PRO A 644 -22.33 12.01 7.88
C PRO A 644 -22.89 13.43 7.96
N PHE A 645 -23.92 13.61 8.80
CA PHE A 645 -24.44 14.89 9.24
C PHE A 645 -24.82 14.79 10.71
N PHE A 646 -25.01 15.93 11.36
CA PHE A 646 -25.29 16.00 12.80
C PHE A 646 -26.68 16.56 13.03
N GLY A 647 -27.42 15.97 13.92
CA GLY A 647 -28.79 16.39 14.26
C GLY A 647 -29.13 16.19 15.71
N CYS A 648 -30.20 16.82 16.16
CA CYS A 648 -30.69 16.68 17.53
C CYS A 648 -31.20 15.25 17.80
N SER A 649 -30.95 14.74 19.01
CA SER A 649 -31.51 13.47 19.50
C SER A 649 -33.04 13.52 19.64
N ASN A 650 -33.59 14.69 19.88
CA ASN A 650 -35.03 14.92 20.10
C ASN A 650 -35.82 15.11 18.80
N TRP A 651 -35.32 14.58 17.67
CA TRP A 651 -36.12 14.53 16.46
C TRP A 651 -37.30 13.56 16.63
N PRO A 652 -38.53 13.92 16.20
CA PRO A 652 -38.93 15.06 15.35
C PRO A 652 -39.27 16.37 16.11
N GLU A 653 -39.30 16.37 17.44
CA GLU A 653 -39.70 17.55 18.26
C GLU A 653 -38.71 18.72 18.08
N CYS A 654 -37.45 18.41 17.76
CA CYS A 654 -36.43 19.39 17.43
C CYS A 654 -35.82 19.07 16.07
N ASP A 655 -35.93 19.98 15.12
CA ASP A 655 -35.52 19.87 13.73
C ASP A 655 -34.07 20.29 13.49
N PHE A 656 -33.27 20.55 14.53
CA PHE A 656 -31.90 20.97 14.38
C PHE A 656 -31.06 19.95 13.60
N MET A 657 -30.41 20.43 12.53
CA MET A 657 -29.55 19.63 11.66
C MET A 657 -28.44 20.50 11.10
N THR A 658 -27.22 19.94 11.03
CA THR A 658 -26.05 20.62 10.46
C THR A 658 -25.08 19.63 9.79
N TRP A 659 -24.31 20.12 8.82
CA TRP A 659 -23.17 19.43 8.22
C TRP A 659 -21.84 19.78 8.90
N ASP A 660 -21.84 20.80 9.75
CA ASP A 660 -20.68 21.26 10.49
C ASP A 660 -20.41 20.29 11.66
N LYS A 661 -19.15 19.86 11.78
CA LYS A 661 -18.76 18.85 12.78
C LYS A 661 -18.77 19.47 14.18
N PRO A 662 -19.46 18.87 15.19
CA PRO A 662 -19.37 19.31 16.57
C PRO A 662 -17.93 19.31 17.09
N THR A 663 -17.61 20.27 17.94
CA THR A 663 -16.35 20.34 18.72
C THR A 663 -16.63 20.09 20.19
N ASP A 664 -15.59 19.85 20.99
CA ASP A 664 -15.68 19.71 22.43
C ASP A 664 -15.68 21.10 23.15
N GLU A 665 -15.72 22.20 22.39
CA GLU A 665 -15.63 23.54 22.87
C GLU A 665 -17.00 24.20 23.02
N THR A 666 -17.10 25.10 23.97
CA THR A 666 -18.28 25.94 24.20
C THR A 666 -18.05 27.37 23.72
N CYS A 667 -19.10 28.00 23.25
CA CYS A 667 -19.05 29.36 22.76
C CYS A 667 -18.82 30.35 23.95
N PRO A 668 -17.76 31.18 23.87
CA PRO A 668 -17.47 32.14 24.94
C PRO A 668 -18.53 33.25 25.06
N LYS A 669 -19.36 33.44 24.00
CA LYS A 669 -20.39 34.47 23.98
C LYS A 669 -21.75 34.01 24.58
N CYS A 670 -22.15 32.76 24.35
CA CYS A 670 -23.46 32.25 24.75
C CYS A 670 -23.45 30.92 25.51
N GLY A 671 -22.27 30.29 25.71
CA GLY A 671 -22.11 29.01 26.42
C GLY A 671 -22.60 27.78 25.69
N LYS A 672 -23.12 27.89 24.44
CA LYS A 672 -23.57 26.74 23.62
C LYS A 672 -22.42 26.07 22.89
N SER A 673 -22.64 24.86 22.43
CA SER A 673 -21.60 24.08 21.69
C SER A 673 -21.16 24.75 20.39
N LEU A 674 -19.88 24.64 20.07
CA LEU A 674 -19.28 25.12 18.82
C LEU A 674 -19.17 24.03 17.77
N PHE A 675 -19.18 24.42 16.50
CA PHE A 675 -19.16 23.53 15.35
C PHE A 675 -18.07 23.96 14.37
N LYS A 676 -17.37 22.99 13.79
CA LYS A 676 -16.29 23.22 12.79
C LYS A 676 -16.84 23.12 11.38
N ARG A 677 -16.84 24.24 10.67
CA ARG A 677 -17.24 24.38 9.27
C ARG A 677 -16.11 23.92 8.33
N ARG A 678 -16.46 23.47 7.14
CA ARG A 678 -15.48 23.22 6.07
C ARG A 678 -14.70 24.50 5.80
N GLY A 679 -13.35 24.39 5.73
CA GLY A 679 -12.46 25.57 5.61
C GLY A 679 -11.81 26.00 6.92
N GLY A 680 -12.07 25.29 8.04
CA GLY A 680 -11.37 25.54 9.30
C GLY A 680 -11.96 26.69 10.14
N LEU A 681 -13.20 27.07 9.91
CA LEU A 681 -13.91 28.05 10.71
C LEU A 681 -14.66 27.34 11.87
N ILE A 682 -14.54 27.81 13.10
CA ILE A 682 -15.31 27.35 14.25
C ILE A 682 -16.43 28.36 14.51
N VAL A 683 -17.67 27.89 14.49
CA VAL A 683 -18.86 28.74 14.54
C VAL A 683 -19.84 28.30 15.63
N CYS A 684 -20.56 29.26 16.22
CA CYS A 684 -21.73 29.00 17.02
C CYS A 684 -22.96 28.97 16.11
N LEU A 685 -23.74 27.89 16.17
CA LEU A 685 -24.95 27.73 15.35
C LEU A 685 -26.23 28.19 16.06
N ASP A 686 -26.11 28.95 17.14
CA ASP A 686 -27.23 29.68 17.75
C ASP A 686 -27.61 30.88 16.90
N GLU A 687 -28.86 30.99 16.51
CA GLU A 687 -29.38 32.03 15.61
C GLU A 687 -29.16 33.48 16.15
N ASN A 688 -29.02 33.64 17.45
CA ASN A 688 -28.84 34.93 18.11
C ASN A 688 -27.38 35.22 18.54
N CYS A 689 -26.42 34.33 18.25
CA CYS A 689 -25.06 34.47 18.78
C CYS A 689 -24.06 35.07 17.80
N GLY A 690 -23.99 34.57 16.59
CA GLY A 690 -23.08 35.05 15.55
C GLY A 690 -21.58 34.93 15.86
N TYR A 691 -21.16 34.10 16.83
CA TYR A 691 -19.75 33.91 17.15
C TYR A 691 -19.06 33.01 16.14
N GLU A 692 -17.92 33.49 15.63
CA GLU A 692 -17.04 32.69 14.75
C GLU A 692 -15.57 33.02 14.99
N ARG A 693 -14.69 32.03 14.76
CA ARG A 693 -13.23 32.18 14.79
C ARG A 693 -12.56 31.21 13.83
N LYS A 694 -11.31 31.47 13.45
CA LYS A 694 -10.47 30.48 12.74
C LYS A 694 -10.07 29.36 13.70
N ALA A 695 -10.02 28.14 13.20
CA ALA A 695 -9.63 26.94 13.97
C ALA A 695 -8.17 26.96 14.40
#